data_9e19e61b8a9dd570e40515dd4f24e008
#
_entry.id   9e19e61b8a9dd570e40515dd4f24e008
#
_cell.length_a   1.000
_cell.length_b   1.000
_cell.length_c   1.000
_cell.angle_alpha   90.00
_cell.angle_beta   90.00
_cell.angle_gamma   90.00
#
_symmetry.space_group_name_H-M   'P 1'
#
loop_
_entity.id
_entity.type
_entity.pdbx_description
1 polymer ?
#
loop_
_entity_poly.entity_id
_entity_poly.type
_entity_poly.pdbx_seq_one_letter_code
_entity_poly.pdbx_strand_id
1 'polypeptide(L)'
;IRKGKLMKNNHNLLMKMKNLEKFSGAIKRCVAIAMASMLFATTGFSLDTHPVKAQEVSSSADKIEIPEISKDAFKKYKKISGIGANTILGADFTYYQQCLEWGKSYKNYMSQSVDNIFDYVKSQGINTISLKVAVNPTGENAYLSLENAIKTLKAVKASNTNLKTNLVLLYSDEITYAGTQNLPADWEKAEKEEQSVTRVESAKTYTRETIAKLKQANVLPDIVTIGNEVNWNFLGITDGEGWEGWKAMGDISALLKKEGVKNAVSIAAQPDAASVKYIVQKLGYASVDYDYIGVNVYPDNNTNSYIKSLKNEVESCAPDKQLIVSNVEYERVNEANTANVYTQADSIYNLLEATIDEKNAGGLIYNEAAYVGSWKSFFDDEGDAQVSMAIFAYAQGNETDTSRDPYKYGDDTGLKQQKVTIKKVKNMSDSTIRGIDISSYTALKKAGVKYYDNEGKEASLLKVLSDNGVNYIRIRIWNDPYNEKGETYGGGSNDVKAGLEIAKEAAKYNIKVLLGFHYSDFWADPAVQLLPKAWEKDRNNQEKMCSNVYEFTKETLEQFKDAGADIGMVQVGNEISQGMMGIMHRTKANVWQEEEKSVLIDSYLNAGARAVRECVPDALVAIHLDTLNLSIYKDAMNAWERDKVDYDVLGSSSYAFWAGKNPHGASWRSPAAPRIRQPKVRRPAPHAYNRHPRSKRQKNGSGAPDAPCCAFSQNNT
;
A
#
# COMPACT_ATOMS: atom_id res chain seq x y z
N ILE A 1 -33.89 8.72 -30.10
CA ILE A 1 -32.66 9.59 -30.10
C ILE A 1 -31.88 9.43 -28.78
N ARG A 2 -32.53 9.24 -27.61
CA ARG A 2 -31.81 9.03 -26.33
C ARG A 2 -31.08 7.69 -26.20
N LYS A 3 -31.62 6.58 -26.78
CA LYS A 3 -30.95 5.25 -26.76
C LYS A 3 -29.71 5.18 -27.64
N GLY A 4 -29.63 5.92 -28.74
CA GLY A 4 -28.47 5.93 -29.63
C GLY A 4 -27.26 6.69 -29.06
N LYS A 5 -27.47 7.68 -28.18
CA LYS A 5 -26.38 8.41 -27.49
C LYS A 5 -25.75 7.58 -26.35
N LEU A 6 -26.52 6.75 -25.67
CA LEU A 6 -26.02 5.85 -24.61
C LEU A 6 -25.13 4.73 -25.20
N MET A 7 -25.51 4.17 -26.36
CA MET A 7 -24.69 3.14 -27.02
C MET A 7 -23.37 3.68 -27.60
N LYS A 8 -23.35 4.91 -28.13
CA LYS A 8 -22.08 5.52 -28.57
C LYS A 8 -21.10 5.86 -27.42
N ASN A 9 -21.63 6.24 -26.25
CA ASN A 9 -20.78 6.49 -25.08
C ASN A 9 -20.20 5.20 -24.53
N ASN A 10 -20.95 4.10 -24.52
CA ASN A 10 -20.45 2.80 -24.07
C ASN A 10 -19.41 2.19 -25.03
N HIS A 11 -19.54 2.44 -26.33
CA HIS A 11 -18.53 1.98 -27.31
C HIS A 11 -17.20 2.73 -27.18
N ASN A 12 -17.25 4.04 -26.91
CA ASN A 12 -16.06 4.86 -26.64
C ASN A 12 -15.38 4.50 -25.30
N LEU A 13 -16.16 4.05 -24.30
CA LEU A 13 -15.63 3.57 -23.02
C LEU A 13 -14.91 2.21 -23.19
N LEU A 14 -15.49 1.30 -23.98
CA LEU A 14 -14.86 0.01 -24.30
C LEU A 14 -13.57 0.13 -25.12
N MET A 15 -13.52 1.12 -26.04
CA MET A 15 -12.29 1.41 -26.81
C MET A 15 -11.19 2.02 -25.95
N LYS A 16 -11.53 2.83 -24.93
CA LYS A 16 -10.57 3.32 -23.94
C LYS A 16 -10.06 2.22 -23.00
N MET A 17 -10.90 1.24 -22.69
CA MET A 17 -10.49 0.09 -21.87
C MET A 17 -9.50 -0.86 -22.57
N LYS A 18 -9.53 -0.98 -23.90
CA LYS A 18 -8.53 -1.79 -24.65
C LYS A 18 -7.12 -1.20 -24.64
N ASN A 19 -6.98 0.09 -24.35
CA ASN A 19 -5.67 0.73 -24.22
C ASN A 19 -5.08 0.63 -22.80
N LEU A 20 -5.85 0.16 -21.81
CA LEU A 20 -5.41 -0.02 -20.41
C LEU A 20 -4.50 -1.26 -20.19
N GLU A 21 -4.41 -2.15 -21.16
CA GLU A 21 -3.52 -3.34 -21.05
C GLU A 21 -2.02 -2.98 -21.07
N LYS A 22 -1.67 -1.74 -21.42
CA LYS A 22 -0.28 -1.26 -21.51
C LYS A 22 0.25 -0.58 -20.25
N PHE A 23 -0.57 -0.39 -19.21
CA PHE A 23 -0.17 0.34 -18.01
C PHE A 23 0.32 -0.57 -16.88
N SER A 24 1.26 -0.07 -16.07
CA SER A 24 1.79 -0.78 -14.91
C SER A 24 0.71 -1.00 -13.83
N GLY A 25 0.93 -1.98 -12.91
CA GLY A 25 -0.07 -2.39 -11.91
C GLY A 25 -0.55 -1.28 -10.97
N ALA A 26 0.28 -0.27 -10.69
CA ALA A 26 -0.06 0.86 -9.82
C ALA A 26 -1.10 1.80 -10.46
N ILE A 27 -0.95 2.11 -11.75
CA ILE A 27 -1.88 2.98 -12.50
C ILE A 27 -3.23 2.30 -12.71
N LYS A 28 -3.27 0.99 -12.93
CA LYS A 28 -4.53 0.23 -12.97
C LYS A 28 -5.33 0.35 -11.68
N ARG A 29 -4.68 0.48 -10.54
CA ARG A 29 -5.32 0.69 -9.22
C ARG A 29 -5.87 2.10 -9.06
N CYS A 30 -5.12 3.13 -9.43
CA CYS A 30 -5.56 4.53 -9.35
C CYS A 30 -6.76 4.82 -10.28
N VAL A 31 -6.76 4.28 -11.49
CA VAL A 31 -7.87 4.43 -12.45
C VAL A 31 -9.12 3.67 -11.99
N ALA A 32 -8.98 2.50 -11.34
CA ALA A 32 -10.09 1.75 -10.79
C ALA A 32 -10.75 2.47 -9.60
N ILE A 33 -9.96 3.12 -8.75
CA ILE A 33 -10.45 3.92 -7.60
C ILE A 33 -11.17 5.18 -8.10
N ALA A 34 -10.62 5.89 -9.08
CA ALA A 34 -11.24 7.09 -9.65
C ALA A 34 -12.58 6.78 -10.36
N MET A 35 -12.69 5.62 -11.02
CA MET A 35 -13.96 5.22 -11.65
C MET A 35 -15.03 4.75 -10.66
N ALA A 36 -14.65 4.16 -9.53
CA ALA A 36 -15.57 3.80 -8.46
C ALA A 36 -16.18 5.05 -7.80
N SER A 37 -15.40 6.11 -7.60
CA SER A 37 -15.88 7.37 -7.02
C SER A 37 -16.86 8.11 -7.93
N MET A 38 -16.73 8.02 -9.25
CA MET A 38 -17.68 8.64 -10.21
C MET A 38 -19.02 7.91 -10.34
N LEU A 39 -19.10 6.61 -9.97
CA LEU A 39 -20.36 5.85 -10.03
C LEU A 39 -21.28 6.13 -8.82
N PHE A 40 -20.74 6.60 -7.69
CA PHE A 40 -21.53 6.90 -6.50
C PHE A 40 -22.25 8.26 -6.55
N ALA A 41 -21.83 9.17 -7.43
CA ALA A 41 -22.39 10.53 -7.52
C ALA A 41 -23.69 10.65 -8.33
N THR A 42 -24.18 9.58 -8.97
CA THR A 42 -25.32 9.68 -9.92
C THR A 42 -26.60 8.92 -9.54
N THR A 43 -26.64 8.28 -8.36
CA THR A 43 -27.87 7.63 -7.88
C THR A 43 -28.37 8.28 -6.58
N GLY A 44 -29.17 9.31 -6.71
CA GLY A 44 -29.92 9.87 -5.60
C GLY A 44 -30.97 8.89 -5.09
N PHE A 45 -30.86 8.42 -3.87
CA PHE A 45 -31.90 7.73 -3.13
C PHE A 45 -32.51 8.66 -2.09
N SER A 46 -33.78 8.94 -2.23
CA SER A 46 -34.58 9.61 -1.21
C SER A 46 -35.01 8.57 -0.16
N LEU A 47 -34.71 8.84 1.10
CA LEU A 47 -35.19 8.07 2.25
C LEU A 47 -36.37 8.78 2.87
N ASP A 48 -37.55 8.19 2.76
CA ASP A 48 -38.75 8.61 3.52
C ASP A 48 -38.60 8.13 4.97
N THR A 49 -38.55 9.08 5.90
CA THR A 49 -38.50 8.81 7.33
C THR A 49 -39.82 9.16 8.01
N HIS A 50 -40.51 8.14 8.53
CA HIS A 50 -41.57 8.33 9.50
C HIS A 50 -41.02 8.06 10.91
N PRO A 51 -41.31 8.95 11.91
CA PRO A 51 -40.75 8.81 13.25
C PRO A 51 -41.55 7.80 14.08
N VAL A 52 -40.83 6.82 14.65
CA VAL A 52 -41.35 5.91 15.69
C VAL A 52 -40.80 6.41 17.05
N LYS A 53 -41.73 6.66 18.03
CA LYS A 53 -41.37 7.06 19.39
C LYS A 53 -40.51 5.99 20.09
N ALA A 54 -39.41 6.42 20.65
CA ALA A 54 -38.49 5.61 21.43
C ALA A 54 -38.84 5.61 22.91
N GLN A 55 -38.73 4.46 23.55
CA GLN A 55 -38.79 4.30 25.01
C GLN A 55 -37.35 4.52 25.54
N GLU A 56 -37.24 5.45 26.51
CA GLU A 56 -35.97 5.78 27.15
C GLU A 56 -35.50 4.61 28.04
N VAL A 57 -34.31 4.11 27.78
CA VAL A 57 -33.55 3.27 28.70
C VAL A 57 -32.40 4.12 29.18
N SER A 58 -32.44 4.47 30.49
CA SER A 58 -31.32 5.14 31.14
C SER A 58 -30.15 4.20 31.27
N SER A 59 -29.07 4.43 30.57
CA SER A 59 -27.78 3.86 30.85
C SER A 59 -26.82 4.95 31.29
N SER A 60 -26.29 4.84 32.48
CA SER A 60 -25.07 5.51 32.90
C SER A 60 -23.92 4.85 32.07
N ALA A 61 -23.68 5.38 30.90
CA ALA A 61 -22.47 5.03 30.17
C ALA A 61 -21.33 5.81 30.84
N ASP A 62 -20.46 5.12 31.55
CA ASP A 62 -19.13 5.64 31.84
C ASP A 62 -18.47 6.01 30.52
N LYS A 63 -17.99 7.24 30.43
CA LYS A 63 -17.31 7.72 29.24
C LYS A 63 -16.18 6.73 28.88
N ILE A 64 -16.25 6.15 27.70
CA ILE A 64 -15.07 5.56 27.09
C ILE A 64 -14.13 6.75 26.86
N GLU A 65 -13.08 6.85 27.69
CA GLU A 65 -11.95 7.70 27.39
C GLU A 65 -11.21 7.03 26.20
N ILE A 66 -11.62 7.40 24.99
CA ILE A 66 -10.73 7.28 23.84
C ILE A 66 -9.54 8.14 24.22
N PRO A 67 -8.29 7.62 24.19
CA PRO A 67 -7.13 8.44 24.53
C PRO A 67 -7.25 9.70 23.71
N GLU A 68 -7.49 10.83 24.37
CA GLU A 68 -7.48 12.14 23.75
C GLU A 68 -6.13 12.22 23.03
N ILE A 69 -6.15 12.20 21.71
CA ILE A 69 -4.99 12.60 20.92
C ILE A 69 -4.96 14.11 21.12
N SER A 70 -4.45 14.49 22.27
CA SER A 70 -4.63 15.79 22.84
C SER A 70 -3.90 16.83 22.01
N LYS A 71 -4.43 18.05 21.96
CA LYS A 71 -3.70 19.28 21.60
C LYS A 71 -2.31 19.34 22.28
N ASP A 72 -2.11 18.54 23.33
CA ASP A 72 -0.89 18.40 24.08
C ASP A 72 0.13 17.45 23.44
N ALA A 73 -0.23 16.65 22.43
CA ALA A 73 0.70 15.71 21.78
C ALA A 73 1.93 16.41 21.20
N PHE A 74 1.78 17.66 20.75
CA PHE A 74 2.86 18.47 20.20
C PHE A 74 3.64 19.29 21.23
N LYS A 75 3.17 19.43 22.46
CA LYS A 75 3.86 20.17 23.55
C LYS A 75 5.21 19.55 23.96
N LYS A 76 5.45 18.28 23.60
CA LYS A 76 6.74 17.61 23.81
C LYS A 76 7.87 18.18 22.94
N TYR A 77 7.54 18.75 21.78
CA TYR A 77 8.53 19.30 20.87
C TYR A 77 8.99 20.69 21.31
N LYS A 78 10.31 20.88 21.29
CA LYS A 78 10.94 22.12 21.69
C LYS A 78 11.54 22.81 20.46
N LYS A 79 11.78 24.11 20.58
CA LYS A 79 12.57 24.83 19.60
C LYS A 79 13.94 24.17 19.42
N ILE A 80 14.30 23.86 18.18
CA ILE A 80 15.62 23.35 17.83
C ILE A 80 16.58 24.54 17.76
N SER A 81 17.71 24.45 18.49
CA SER A 81 18.79 25.45 18.43
C SER A 81 19.39 25.44 17.01
N GLY A 82 19.75 26.62 16.50
CA GLY A 82 20.31 26.77 15.16
C GLY A 82 19.26 27.04 14.06
N ILE A 83 17.98 26.81 14.28
CA ILE A 83 16.95 27.22 13.30
C ILE A 83 16.89 28.75 13.21
N GLY A 84 17.13 29.27 12.00
CA GLY A 84 17.14 30.69 11.69
C GLY A 84 16.63 31.00 10.29
N ALA A 85 16.79 32.25 9.84
CA ALA A 85 16.29 32.72 8.55
C ALA A 85 16.84 31.95 7.32
N ASN A 86 18.03 31.36 7.46
CA ASN A 86 18.68 30.61 6.38
C ASN A 86 18.36 29.10 6.41
N THR A 87 17.78 28.59 7.49
CA THR A 87 17.38 27.19 7.60
C THR A 87 16.32 26.85 6.58
N ILE A 88 16.49 25.74 5.89
CA ILE A 88 15.52 25.21 4.93
C ILE A 88 14.55 24.29 5.68
N LEU A 89 13.30 24.71 5.77
CA LEU A 89 12.19 23.92 6.26
C LEU A 89 11.25 23.73 5.06
N GLY A 90 11.59 22.73 4.24
CA GLY A 90 11.08 22.62 2.88
C GLY A 90 10.02 21.53 2.71
N ALA A 91 9.19 21.74 1.68
CA ALA A 91 8.20 20.80 1.23
C ALA A 91 8.24 20.66 -0.31
N ASP A 92 8.24 19.42 -0.81
CA ASP A 92 8.20 19.12 -2.23
C ASP A 92 6.75 19.21 -2.76
N PHE A 93 6.56 20.04 -3.77
CA PHE A 93 5.30 20.32 -4.44
C PHE A 93 5.32 19.89 -5.91
N THR A 94 6.20 18.98 -6.29
CA THR A 94 6.36 18.53 -7.68
C THR A 94 5.06 17.99 -8.26
N TYR A 95 4.26 17.28 -7.48
CA TYR A 95 2.96 16.72 -7.90
C TYR A 95 1.78 17.72 -7.82
N TYR A 96 2.00 18.94 -7.34
CA TYR A 96 0.91 19.89 -7.08
C TYR A 96 0.02 20.14 -8.30
N GLN A 97 0.61 20.47 -9.45
CA GLN A 97 -0.18 20.74 -10.68
C GLN A 97 -0.94 19.50 -11.14
N GLN A 98 -0.32 18.33 -11.06
CA GLN A 98 -0.97 17.09 -11.44
C GLN A 98 -2.13 16.74 -10.53
N CYS A 99 -2.01 16.98 -9.21
CA CYS A 99 -3.12 16.82 -8.28
C CYS A 99 -4.30 17.73 -8.64
N LEU A 100 -4.03 19.00 -9.02
CA LEU A 100 -5.07 19.92 -9.49
C LEU A 100 -5.72 19.45 -10.79
N GLU A 101 -4.95 18.93 -11.74
CA GLU A 101 -5.45 18.35 -13.00
C GLU A 101 -6.35 17.12 -12.75
N TRP A 102 -6.06 16.35 -11.69
CA TRP A 102 -6.91 15.25 -11.22
C TRP A 102 -8.14 15.69 -10.44
N GLY A 103 -8.36 17.02 -10.32
CA GLY A 103 -9.49 17.58 -9.58
C GLY A 103 -9.36 17.49 -8.07
N LYS A 104 -8.14 17.26 -7.54
CA LYS A 104 -7.87 17.28 -6.11
C LYS A 104 -7.87 18.71 -5.59
N SER A 105 -8.26 18.86 -4.33
CA SER A 105 -8.24 20.13 -3.60
C SER A 105 -7.48 19.95 -2.29
N TYR A 106 -7.06 21.06 -1.71
CA TYR A 106 -6.33 21.07 -0.44
C TYR A 106 -7.19 21.69 0.65
N LYS A 107 -7.15 21.11 1.84
CA LYS A 107 -7.93 21.50 3.00
C LYS A 107 -7.04 21.60 4.22
N ASN A 108 -7.51 22.33 5.22
CA ASN A 108 -6.84 22.41 6.54
C ASN A 108 -7.12 21.17 7.39
N TYR A 109 -6.63 21.15 8.64
CA TYR A 109 -6.84 20.04 9.59
C TYR A 109 -8.32 19.82 9.95
N MET A 110 -9.17 20.84 9.78
CA MET A 110 -10.62 20.78 10.00
C MET A 110 -11.41 20.39 8.76
N SER A 111 -10.78 19.83 7.73
CA SER A 111 -11.40 19.47 6.46
C SER A 111 -12.05 20.63 5.69
N GLN A 112 -11.66 21.85 6.01
CA GLN A 112 -12.14 23.07 5.35
C GLN A 112 -11.21 23.45 4.20
N SER A 113 -11.77 23.83 3.06
CA SER A 113 -10.96 24.28 1.92
C SER A 113 -10.09 25.48 2.31
N VAL A 114 -8.82 25.44 1.85
CA VAL A 114 -7.90 26.57 2.01
C VAL A 114 -7.91 27.43 0.75
N ASP A 115 -7.99 28.74 0.93
CA ASP A 115 -8.02 29.69 -0.18
C ASP A 115 -6.69 29.68 -0.94
N ASN A 116 -5.59 29.54 -0.22
CA ASN A 116 -4.24 29.45 -0.77
C ASN A 116 -3.41 28.45 0.01
N ILE A 117 -2.99 27.37 -0.65
CA ILE A 117 -2.19 26.32 -0.05
C ILE A 117 -0.82 26.82 0.44
N PHE A 118 -0.22 27.80 -0.24
CA PHE A 118 1.11 28.32 0.15
C PHE A 118 1.05 29.19 1.40
N ASP A 119 -0.03 29.93 1.60
CA ASP A 119 -0.29 30.64 2.85
C ASP A 119 -0.47 29.64 3.99
N TYR A 120 -1.21 28.57 3.72
CA TYR A 120 -1.47 27.53 4.72
C TYR A 120 -0.19 26.80 5.14
N VAL A 121 0.59 26.26 4.21
CA VAL A 121 1.84 25.56 4.58
C VAL A 121 2.86 26.50 5.23
N LYS A 122 2.89 27.78 4.84
CA LYS A 122 3.69 28.81 5.52
C LYS A 122 3.29 28.97 6.98
N SER A 123 1.97 29.00 7.27
CA SER A 123 1.45 29.09 8.64
C SER A 123 1.84 27.87 9.49
N GLN A 124 2.09 26.72 8.84
CA GLN A 124 2.56 25.49 9.49
C GLN A 124 4.08 25.43 9.67
N GLY A 125 4.79 26.51 9.34
CA GLY A 125 6.24 26.65 9.57
C GLY A 125 7.12 26.26 8.36
N ILE A 126 6.54 25.80 7.26
CA ILE A 126 7.28 25.54 6.02
C ILE A 126 7.72 26.88 5.42
N ASN A 127 8.99 26.99 5.02
CA ASN A 127 9.55 28.22 4.48
C ASN A 127 10.11 28.08 3.06
N THR A 128 10.15 26.87 2.52
CA THR A 128 10.74 26.58 1.20
C THR A 128 9.86 25.60 0.43
N ILE A 129 9.55 25.91 -0.82
CA ILE A 129 8.86 25.02 -1.75
C ILE A 129 9.89 24.45 -2.73
N SER A 130 9.97 23.15 -2.85
CA SER A 130 10.85 22.43 -3.77
C SER A 130 10.08 21.81 -4.92
N LEU A 131 10.66 21.86 -6.11
CA LEU A 131 10.10 21.29 -7.33
C LEU A 131 11.18 20.56 -8.11
N LYS A 132 10.86 19.40 -8.69
CA LYS A 132 11.74 18.65 -9.57
C LYS A 132 11.34 18.90 -11.03
N VAL A 133 12.34 19.06 -11.90
CA VAL A 133 12.11 19.32 -13.33
C VAL A 133 13.00 18.40 -14.17
N ALA A 134 12.37 17.67 -15.08
CA ALA A 134 13.01 16.85 -16.09
C ALA A 134 13.16 17.62 -17.42
N VAL A 135 13.96 17.08 -18.35
CA VAL A 135 14.30 17.77 -19.61
C VAL A 135 13.13 17.70 -20.58
N ASN A 136 12.73 16.51 -21.03
CA ASN A 136 11.62 16.27 -21.93
C ASN A 136 10.68 15.20 -21.37
N PRO A 137 10.05 15.43 -20.20
CA PRO A 137 9.23 14.43 -19.57
C PRO A 137 7.97 14.15 -20.37
N THR A 138 7.67 12.87 -20.59
CA THR A 138 6.48 12.42 -21.34
C THR A 138 5.72 11.34 -20.57
N GLY A 139 4.48 11.07 -20.97
CA GLY A 139 3.68 9.99 -20.38
C GLY A 139 3.47 10.18 -18.88
N GLU A 140 3.88 9.18 -18.10
CA GLU A 140 3.75 9.18 -16.63
C GLU A 140 4.61 10.26 -15.96
N ASN A 141 5.67 10.71 -16.61
CA ASN A 141 6.60 11.72 -16.10
C ASN A 141 6.22 13.17 -16.48
N ALA A 142 5.15 13.39 -17.23
CA ALA A 142 4.76 14.72 -17.75
C ALA A 142 4.58 15.78 -16.63
N TYR A 143 4.29 15.36 -15.40
CA TYR A 143 4.20 16.26 -14.24
C TYR A 143 5.54 16.93 -13.89
N LEU A 144 6.67 16.38 -14.30
CA LEU A 144 8.02 16.94 -14.10
C LEU A 144 8.36 18.06 -15.10
N SER A 145 7.40 18.53 -15.89
CA SER A 145 7.66 19.55 -16.90
C SER A 145 8.01 20.91 -16.30
N LEU A 146 8.91 21.62 -16.97
CA LEU A 146 9.25 23.01 -16.61
C LEU A 146 8.00 23.92 -16.63
N GLU A 147 7.04 23.65 -17.51
CA GLU A 147 5.79 24.40 -17.55
C GLU A 147 5.00 24.29 -16.24
N ASN A 148 4.85 23.07 -15.71
CA ASN A 148 4.18 22.83 -14.43
C ASN A 148 4.94 23.47 -13.27
N ALA A 149 6.28 23.41 -13.29
CA ALA A 149 7.10 24.09 -12.28
C ALA A 149 6.89 25.61 -12.34
N ILE A 150 6.86 26.22 -13.53
CA ILE A 150 6.60 27.66 -13.69
C ILE A 150 5.19 28.03 -13.18
N LYS A 151 4.16 27.22 -13.47
CA LYS A 151 2.81 27.45 -12.93
C LYS A 151 2.81 27.46 -11.41
N THR A 152 3.49 26.50 -10.79
CA THR A 152 3.59 26.41 -9.33
C THR A 152 4.38 27.58 -8.74
N LEU A 153 5.53 27.93 -9.32
CA LEU A 153 6.34 29.07 -8.87
C LEU A 153 5.60 30.40 -8.98
N LYS A 154 4.77 30.59 -10.02
CA LYS A 154 3.88 31.76 -10.13
C LYS A 154 2.85 31.79 -9.02
N ALA A 155 2.27 30.65 -8.66
CA ALA A 155 1.32 30.55 -7.56
C ALA A 155 1.98 30.84 -6.19
N VAL A 156 3.20 30.33 -5.97
CA VAL A 156 4.01 30.68 -4.78
C VAL A 156 4.24 32.18 -4.71
N LYS A 157 4.67 32.78 -5.81
CA LYS A 157 4.95 34.21 -5.85
C LYS A 157 3.70 35.07 -5.62
N ALA A 158 2.56 34.64 -6.16
CA ALA A 158 1.27 35.34 -6.00
C ALA A 158 0.72 35.29 -4.57
N SER A 159 1.16 34.32 -3.73
CA SER A 159 0.73 34.22 -2.35
C SER A 159 1.34 35.29 -1.43
N ASN A 160 2.37 36.01 -1.86
CA ASN A 160 3.08 37.02 -1.07
C ASN A 160 3.61 36.54 0.30
N THR A 161 3.84 35.24 0.45
CA THR A 161 4.29 34.61 1.71
C THR A 161 5.77 34.74 1.97
N ASN A 162 6.56 35.24 1.01
CA ASN A 162 8.02 35.20 1.02
C ASN A 162 8.59 33.78 1.23
N LEU A 163 7.89 32.77 0.73
CA LEU A 163 8.41 31.40 0.65
C LEU A 163 9.61 31.38 -0.29
N LYS A 164 10.71 30.75 0.14
CA LYS A 164 11.84 30.44 -0.72
C LYS A 164 11.44 29.34 -1.69
N THR A 165 12.14 29.27 -2.81
CA THR A 165 11.92 28.26 -3.84
C THR A 165 13.20 27.53 -4.16
N ASN A 166 13.13 26.20 -4.29
CA ASN A 166 14.19 25.34 -4.76
C ASN A 166 13.74 24.63 -6.04
N LEU A 167 14.59 24.62 -7.06
CA LEU A 167 14.32 23.89 -8.31
C LEU A 167 15.41 22.82 -8.49
N VAL A 168 15.01 21.55 -8.51
CA VAL A 168 15.92 20.43 -8.77
C VAL A 168 15.92 20.14 -10.28
N LEU A 169 17.05 20.36 -10.93
CA LEU A 169 17.24 20.02 -12.34
C LEU A 169 17.76 18.60 -12.47
N LEU A 170 16.93 17.72 -13.00
CA LEU A 170 17.21 16.28 -13.04
C LEU A 170 18.23 15.89 -14.14
N TYR A 171 18.34 16.68 -15.20
CA TYR A 171 19.15 16.39 -16.41
C TYR A 171 18.83 15.02 -17.02
N SER A 172 17.60 14.60 -16.92
CA SER A 172 17.01 13.36 -17.41
C SER A 172 15.56 13.63 -17.81
N ASP A 173 14.90 12.72 -18.52
CA ASP A 173 13.47 12.78 -18.84
C ASP A 173 12.59 12.21 -17.71
N GLU A 174 13.22 11.74 -16.62
CA GLU A 174 12.58 11.10 -15.45
C GLU A 174 13.33 11.43 -14.15
N ILE A 175 12.80 10.96 -13.01
CA ILE A 175 13.51 11.07 -11.73
C ILE A 175 14.75 10.18 -11.75
N THR A 176 15.91 10.78 -11.42
CA THR A 176 17.19 10.08 -11.34
C THR A 176 17.47 9.54 -9.94
N TYR A 177 18.25 8.47 -9.87
CA TYR A 177 18.72 7.83 -8.65
C TYR A 177 20.22 7.55 -8.75
N ALA A 178 20.88 7.27 -7.64
CA ALA A 178 22.34 7.08 -7.57
C ALA A 178 22.87 6.03 -8.56
N GLY A 179 22.11 4.98 -8.83
CA GLY A 179 22.46 3.93 -9.80
C GLY A 179 21.93 4.15 -11.22
N THR A 180 21.10 5.17 -11.43
CA THR A 180 20.39 5.37 -12.71
C THR A 180 20.29 6.85 -13.04
N GLN A 181 21.28 7.33 -13.82
CA GLN A 181 21.38 8.70 -14.32
C GLN A 181 21.19 8.68 -15.85
N ASN A 182 19.96 8.31 -16.27
CA ASN A 182 19.64 8.17 -17.68
C ASN A 182 19.69 9.54 -18.38
N LEU A 183 20.36 9.59 -19.53
CA LEU A 183 20.34 10.78 -20.36
C LEU A 183 18.95 11.01 -20.96
N PRO A 184 18.59 12.27 -21.22
CA PRO A 184 17.46 12.56 -22.08
C PRO A 184 17.64 11.90 -23.46
N ALA A 185 16.57 11.28 -23.95
CA ALA A 185 16.62 10.51 -25.20
C ALA A 185 17.13 11.32 -26.39
N ASP A 186 16.73 12.62 -26.47
CA ASP A 186 17.17 13.52 -27.53
C ASP A 186 18.66 13.87 -27.43
N TRP A 187 19.22 13.95 -26.21
CA TRP A 187 20.65 14.20 -26.02
C TRP A 187 21.48 12.99 -26.39
N GLU A 188 21.02 11.81 -26.00
CA GLU A 188 21.70 10.56 -26.37
C GLU A 188 21.72 10.36 -27.88
N LYS A 189 20.63 10.72 -28.56
CA LYS A 189 20.54 10.67 -30.03
C LYS A 189 21.48 11.71 -30.68
N ALA A 190 21.44 12.97 -30.23
CA ALA A 190 22.29 14.04 -30.78
C ALA A 190 23.78 13.72 -30.63
N GLU A 191 24.21 13.18 -29.48
CA GLU A 191 25.59 12.79 -29.24
C GLU A 191 26.05 11.64 -30.17
N LYS A 192 25.15 10.72 -30.54
CA LYS A 192 25.45 9.63 -31.49
C LYS A 192 25.49 10.08 -32.95
N GLU A 193 24.64 11.02 -33.32
CA GLU A 193 24.49 11.50 -34.71
C GLU A 193 25.48 12.63 -35.05
N GLU A 194 25.79 13.52 -34.10
CA GLU A 194 26.65 14.66 -34.24
C GLU A 194 27.81 14.63 -33.22
N GLN A 195 29.00 14.19 -33.60
CA GLN A 195 30.16 14.12 -32.71
C GLN A 195 30.59 15.47 -32.10
N SER A 196 30.11 16.60 -32.62
CA SER A 196 30.36 17.97 -32.07
C SER A 196 29.40 18.33 -30.93
N VAL A 197 28.29 17.59 -30.73
CA VAL A 197 27.31 17.84 -29.67
C VAL A 197 27.56 16.84 -28.54
N THR A 198 27.98 17.34 -27.40
CA THR A 198 28.20 16.51 -26.21
C THR A 198 27.09 16.66 -25.20
N ARG A 199 26.84 15.61 -24.40
CA ARG A 199 25.89 15.67 -23.28
C ARG A 199 26.16 16.82 -22.30
N VAL A 200 27.43 17.20 -22.15
CA VAL A 200 27.86 18.33 -21.29
C VAL A 200 27.37 19.66 -21.86
N GLU A 201 27.54 19.89 -23.19
CA GLU A 201 27.05 21.12 -23.82
C GLU A 201 25.51 21.15 -23.86
N SER A 202 24.86 20.00 -24.06
CA SER A 202 23.40 19.88 -23.97
C SER A 202 22.90 20.27 -22.58
N ALA A 203 23.52 19.78 -21.51
CA ALA A 203 23.18 20.13 -20.14
C ALA A 203 23.38 21.63 -19.83
N LYS A 204 24.47 22.20 -20.29
CA LYS A 204 24.74 23.65 -20.14
C LYS A 204 23.72 24.49 -20.89
N THR A 205 23.36 24.10 -22.11
CA THR A 205 22.36 24.76 -22.95
C THR A 205 20.99 24.69 -22.28
N TYR A 206 20.57 23.48 -21.86
CA TYR A 206 19.33 23.28 -21.10
C TYR A 206 19.27 24.16 -19.85
N THR A 207 20.35 24.26 -19.10
CA THR A 207 20.41 25.13 -17.91
C THR A 207 20.20 26.59 -18.27
N ARG A 208 20.91 27.10 -19.32
CA ARG A 208 20.73 28.50 -19.79
C ARG A 208 19.29 28.77 -20.22
N GLU A 209 18.70 27.87 -21.01
CA GLU A 209 17.34 28.03 -21.52
C GLU A 209 16.30 27.96 -20.40
N THR A 210 16.47 27.04 -19.46
CA THR A 210 15.62 26.91 -18.27
C THR A 210 15.64 28.19 -17.46
N ILE A 211 16.82 28.72 -17.14
CA ILE A 211 16.96 29.98 -16.42
C ILE A 211 16.36 31.16 -17.21
N ALA A 212 16.56 31.21 -18.51
CA ALA A 212 15.97 32.27 -19.37
C ALA A 212 14.43 32.23 -19.31
N LYS A 213 13.81 31.05 -19.41
CA LYS A 213 12.36 30.86 -19.29
C LYS A 213 11.83 31.26 -17.90
N LEU A 214 12.54 30.89 -16.82
CA LEU A 214 12.19 31.27 -15.46
C LEU A 214 12.27 32.79 -15.24
N LYS A 215 13.30 33.44 -15.77
CA LYS A 215 13.44 34.93 -15.77
C LYS A 215 12.33 35.60 -16.56
N GLN A 216 12.03 35.12 -17.77
CA GLN A 216 10.94 35.62 -18.60
C GLN A 216 9.59 35.48 -17.85
N ALA A 217 9.39 34.39 -17.13
CA ALA A 217 8.20 34.16 -16.31
C ALA A 217 8.20 34.97 -15.00
N ASN A 218 9.30 35.67 -14.67
CA ASN A 218 9.52 36.39 -13.40
C ASN A 218 9.41 35.49 -12.16
N VAL A 219 9.96 34.28 -12.23
CA VAL A 219 9.93 33.27 -11.16
C VAL A 219 11.28 32.56 -11.02
N LEU A 220 12.37 33.31 -11.08
CA LEU A 220 13.69 32.74 -10.82
C LEU A 220 13.73 32.18 -9.39
N PRO A 221 14.12 30.90 -9.18
CA PRO A 221 14.16 30.30 -7.85
C PRO A 221 15.31 30.86 -7.00
N ASP A 222 15.16 30.78 -5.68
CA ASP A 222 16.21 31.17 -4.73
C ASP A 222 17.37 30.18 -4.73
N ILE A 223 17.06 28.90 -4.95
CA ILE A 223 18.00 27.79 -4.94
C ILE A 223 17.78 26.94 -6.20
N VAL A 224 18.87 26.47 -6.81
CA VAL A 224 18.85 25.43 -7.82
C VAL A 224 19.68 24.26 -7.36
N THR A 225 19.09 23.07 -7.32
CA THR A 225 19.79 21.83 -7.05
C THR A 225 20.25 21.22 -8.37
N ILE A 226 21.56 21.00 -8.49
CA ILE A 226 22.22 20.44 -9.68
C ILE A 226 22.17 18.93 -9.61
N GLY A 227 21.32 18.31 -10.40
CA GLY A 227 21.08 16.88 -10.43
C GLY A 227 20.33 16.36 -9.19
N ASN A 228 20.02 15.08 -9.21
CA ASN A 228 19.49 14.36 -8.06
C ASN A 228 20.25 13.05 -7.91
N GLU A 229 20.77 12.78 -6.73
CA GLU A 229 21.57 11.59 -6.39
C GLU A 229 22.79 11.36 -7.31
N VAL A 230 23.54 12.42 -7.56
CA VAL A 230 24.67 12.44 -8.52
C VAL A 230 25.95 11.76 -8.02
N ASN A 231 25.93 10.96 -7.01
CA ASN A 231 27.06 10.38 -6.25
C ASN A 231 28.33 10.12 -7.07
N TRP A 232 28.26 9.12 -7.97
CA TRP A 232 29.36 8.62 -8.78
C TRP A 232 29.11 8.77 -10.28
N ASN A 233 27.98 9.36 -10.63
CA ASN A 233 27.50 9.46 -12.01
C ASN A 233 26.73 10.77 -12.18
N PHE A 234 27.13 11.58 -13.12
CA PHE A 234 26.39 12.75 -13.55
C PHE A 234 26.34 12.79 -15.09
N LEU A 235 25.19 12.99 -15.67
CA LEU A 235 24.97 12.94 -17.13
C LEU A 235 25.34 11.57 -17.75
N GLY A 236 25.17 10.47 -17.04
CA GLY A 236 25.63 9.17 -17.49
C GLY A 236 27.15 9.01 -17.56
N ILE A 237 27.92 9.94 -16.99
CA ILE A 237 29.40 9.87 -16.91
C ILE A 237 29.74 9.39 -15.49
N THR A 238 30.28 8.18 -15.40
CA THR A 238 30.71 7.63 -14.11
C THR A 238 32.08 8.18 -13.71
N ASP A 239 32.35 8.19 -12.40
CA ASP A 239 33.63 8.67 -11.87
C ASP A 239 34.85 7.87 -12.42
N GLY A 240 34.64 6.63 -12.80
CA GLY A 240 35.67 5.78 -13.44
C GLY A 240 35.90 6.04 -14.92
N GLU A 241 34.97 6.72 -15.61
CA GLU A 241 35.04 6.98 -17.05
C GLU A 241 35.63 8.34 -17.39
N GLY A 242 35.69 9.29 -16.44
CA GLY A 242 36.28 10.58 -16.71
C GLY A 242 35.93 11.69 -15.72
N TRP A 243 36.55 12.81 -15.95
CA TRP A 243 36.41 14.03 -15.14
C TRP A 243 35.30 14.96 -15.63
N GLU A 244 34.77 14.68 -16.82
CA GLU A 244 33.86 15.57 -17.54
C GLU A 244 32.54 15.79 -16.81
N GLY A 245 32.03 14.78 -16.09
CA GLY A 245 30.80 14.90 -15.28
C GLY A 245 30.98 15.93 -14.15
N TRP A 246 32.08 15.83 -13.41
CA TRP A 246 32.42 16.78 -12.33
C TRP A 246 32.64 18.20 -12.88
N LYS A 247 33.37 18.31 -13.98
CA LYS A 247 33.61 19.60 -14.65
C LYS A 247 32.31 20.22 -15.15
N ALA A 248 31.39 19.41 -15.69
CA ALA A 248 30.07 19.88 -16.10
C ALA A 248 29.30 20.51 -14.93
N MET A 249 29.33 19.89 -13.74
CA MET A 249 28.76 20.52 -12.53
C MET A 249 29.40 21.84 -12.18
N GLY A 250 30.74 21.95 -12.30
CA GLY A 250 31.45 23.21 -12.11
C GLY A 250 31.00 24.31 -13.06
N ASP A 251 30.93 24.00 -14.37
CA ASP A 251 30.48 24.94 -15.39
C ASP A 251 29.00 25.35 -15.16
N ILE A 252 28.14 24.43 -14.81
CA ILE A 252 26.73 24.68 -14.50
C ILE A 252 26.58 25.54 -13.26
N SER A 253 27.32 25.22 -12.19
CA SER A 253 27.28 26.03 -10.96
C SER A 253 27.69 27.47 -11.19
N ALA A 254 28.71 27.68 -12.00
CA ALA A 254 29.16 29.01 -12.38
C ALA A 254 28.13 29.80 -13.22
N LEU A 255 27.37 29.12 -14.10
CA LEU A 255 26.26 29.73 -14.82
C LEU A 255 25.17 30.20 -13.85
N LEU A 256 24.77 29.37 -12.89
CA LEU A 256 23.73 29.69 -11.91
C LEU A 256 24.15 30.84 -10.98
N LYS A 257 25.38 30.85 -10.54
CA LYS A 257 25.92 31.94 -9.68
C LYS A 257 25.91 33.31 -10.36
N LYS A 258 26.14 33.39 -11.67
CA LYS A 258 26.00 34.65 -12.43
C LYS A 258 24.59 35.22 -12.38
N GLU A 259 23.60 34.38 -12.17
CA GLU A 259 22.19 34.76 -12.06
C GLU A 259 21.79 35.11 -10.61
N GLY A 260 22.71 35.04 -9.66
CA GLY A 260 22.46 35.31 -8.24
C GLY A 260 21.72 34.20 -7.49
N VAL A 261 21.67 32.98 -8.06
CA VAL A 261 20.99 31.82 -7.49
C VAL A 261 21.94 31.06 -6.58
N LYS A 262 21.47 30.61 -5.42
CA LYS A 262 22.19 29.65 -4.59
C LYS A 262 22.17 28.26 -5.22
N ASN A 263 23.24 27.50 -5.04
CA ASN A 263 23.37 26.18 -5.61
C ASN A 263 23.39 25.09 -4.53
N ALA A 264 22.71 23.98 -4.83
CA ALA A 264 22.83 22.74 -4.07
C ALA A 264 23.27 21.61 -5.00
N VAL A 265 23.96 20.62 -4.45
CA VAL A 265 24.26 19.35 -5.12
C VAL A 265 23.60 18.24 -4.32
N SER A 266 22.78 17.40 -4.95
CA SER A 266 22.04 16.32 -4.27
C SER A 266 22.73 14.98 -4.45
N ILE A 267 23.01 14.32 -3.33
CA ILE A 267 23.57 12.96 -3.28
C ILE A 267 22.63 12.03 -2.51
N ALA A 268 22.63 10.74 -2.83
CA ALA A 268 21.95 9.75 -2.01
C ALA A 268 22.68 9.53 -0.68
N ALA A 269 21.97 9.09 0.34
CA ALA A 269 22.57 8.68 1.61
C ALA A 269 23.50 7.49 1.39
N GLN A 270 24.72 7.59 1.92
CA GLN A 270 25.73 6.54 1.84
C GLN A 270 25.97 5.94 3.23
N PRO A 271 26.32 4.66 3.32
CA PRO A 271 26.52 4.01 4.63
C PRO A 271 27.75 4.52 5.39
N ASP A 272 28.67 5.23 4.74
CA ASP A 272 29.87 5.79 5.40
C ASP A 272 30.12 7.25 5.04
N ALA A 273 30.69 7.99 5.99
CA ALA A 273 31.04 9.40 5.81
C ALA A 273 32.19 9.61 4.81
N ALA A 274 33.00 8.57 4.56
CA ALA A 274 34.15 8.67 3.63
C ALA A 274 33.67 8.91 2.20
N SER A 275 32.53 8.35 1.82
CA SER A 275 31.88 8.60 0.52
C SER A 275 31.51 10.07 0.35
N VAL A 276 30.94 10.69 1.38
CA VAL A 276 30.59 12.13 1.36
C VAL A 276 31.84 12.97 1.26
N LYS A 277 32.88 12.67 2.05
CA LYS A 277 34.17 13.34 1.97
C LYS A 277 34.77 13.28 0.57
N TYR A 278 34.77 12.10 -0.03
CA TYR A 278 35.27 11.93 -1.39
C TYR A 278 34.50 12.79 -2.40
N ILE A 279 33.18 12.81 -2.33
CA ILE A 279 32.35 13.65 -3.21
C ILE A 279 32.65 15.12 -3.01
N VAL A 280 32.73 15.60 -1.75
CA VAL A 280 33.09 16.99 -1.42
C VAL A 280 34.47 17.38 -1.99
N GLN A 281 35.46 16.49 -1.90
CA GLN A 281 36.77 16.72 -2.51
C GLN A 281 36.66 16.82 -4.05
N LYS A 282 35.90 15.95 -4.70
CA LYS A 282 35.71 16.02 -6.16
C LYS A 282 35.01 17.31 -6.58
N LEU A 283 33.98 17.74 -5.86
CA LEU A 283 33.28 19.02 -6.10
C LEU A 283 34.29 20.20 -5.97
N GLY A 284 35.15 20.16 -4.96
CA GLY A 284 36.21 21.16 -4.80
C GLY A 284 37.20 21.18 -5.95
N TYR A 285 37.72 20.02 -6.37
CA TYR A 285 38.65 19.92 -7.51
C TYR A 285 38.01 20.38 -8.82
N ALA A 286 36.72 20.15 -9.01
CA ALA A 286 35.97 20.61 -10.18
C ALA A 286 35.52 22.06 -10.09
N SER A 287 35.87 22.76 -9.02
CA SER A 287 35.46 24.16 -8.78
C SER A 287 33.95 24.35 -8.81
N VAL A 288 33.19 23.36 -8.33
CA VAL A 288 31.74 23.50 -8.20
C VAL A 288 31.45 24.54 -7.11
N ASP A 289 30.77 25.61 -7.50
CA ASP A 289 30.35 26.66 -6.56
C ASP A 289 28.97 26.33 -6.02
N TYR A 290 28.88 25.69 -4.86
CA TYR A 290 27.67 25.31 -4.18
C TYR A 290 27.57 25.90 -2.77
N ASP A 291 26.37 26.12 -2.28
CA ASP A 291 26.07 26.60 -0.92
C ASP A 291 25.67 25.43 -0.01
N TYR A 292 24.98 24.44 -0.59
CA TYR A 292 24.45 23.30 0.15
C TYR A 292 24.88 21.97 -0.48
N ILE A 293 25.23 21.00 0.39
CA ILE A 293 25.30 19.61 0.00
C ILE A 293 24.03 18.92 0.49
N GLY A 294 23.23 18.48 -0.47
CA GLY A 294 21.94 17.82 -0.21
C GLY A 294 22.12 16.31 -0.14
N VAL A 295 21.60 15.67 0.90
CA VAL A 295 21.61 14.23 1.07
C VAL A 295 20.17 13.72 0.99
N ASN A 296 19.88 12.85 0.02
CA ASN A 296 18.61 12.11 0.00
C ASN A 296 18.69 10.99 1.02
N VAL A 297 17.63 10.84 1.81
CA VAL A 297 17.58 9.90 2.94
C VAL A 297 16.48 8.87 2.70
N TYR A 298 16.85 7.61 2.80
CA TYR A 298 15.93 6.46 2.85
C TYR A 298 15.90 5.99 4.30
N PRO A 299 14.86 6.36 5.08
CA PRO A 299 14.87 6.22 6.54
C PRO A 299 14.98 4.78 7.03
N ASP A 300 15.86 4.56 8.01
CA ASP A 300 16.00 3.33 8.79
C ASP A 300 16.24 3.66 10.28
N ASN A 301 16.46 2.66 11.12
CA ASN A 301 16.67 2.83 12.55
C ASN A 301 17.96 3.61 12.90
N ASN A 302 18.90 3.75 11.98
CA ASN A 302 20.19 4.41 12.18
C ASN A 302 20.25 5.82 11.57
N THR A 303 19.19 6.23 10.86
CA THR A 303 19.17 7.46 10.05
C THR A 303 19.68 8.69 10.82
N ASN A 304 19.19 8.95 12.03
CA ASN A 304 19.57 10.14 12.78
C ASN A 304 21.05 10.14 13.19
N SER A 305 21.59 9.00 13.62
CA SER A 305 23.02 8.87 13.96
C SER A 305 23.90 9.00 12.73
N TYR A 306 23.44 8.45 11.62
CA TYR A 306 24.08 8.53 10.33
C TYR A 306 24.14 9.99 9.82
N ILE A 307 23.06 10.74 9.84
CA ILE A 307 23.02 12.15 9.44
C ILE A 307 23.94 13.01 10.32
N LYS A 308 23.98 12.76 11.65
CA LYS A 308 24.95 13.43 12.54
C LYS A 308 26.39 13.16 12.12
N SER A 309 26.72 11.94 11.73
CA SER A 309 28.05 11.58 11.23
C SER A 309 28.38 12.31 9.91
N LEU A 310 27.45 12.35 8.97
CA LEU A 310 27.64 13.08 7.71
C LEU A 310 27.80 14.58 7.93
N LYS A 311 27.02 15.18 8.83
CA LYS A 311 27.13 16.58 9.18
C LYS A 311 28.53 16.91 9.70
N ASN A 312 29.05 16.13 10.66
CA ASN A 312 30.39 16.31 11.21
C ASN A 312 31.46 16.18 10.12
N GLU A 313 31.29 15.28 9.14
CA GLU A 313 32.23 15.14 8.02
C GLU A 313 32.20 16.34 7.09
N VAL A 314 31.01 16.86 6.75
CA VAL A 314 30.86 18.07 5.93
C VAL A 314 31.48 19.28 6.66
N GLU A 315 31.19 19.46 7.95
CA GLU A 315 31.82 20.52 8.77
C GLU A 315 33.34 20.43 8.78
N SER A 316 33.90 19.21 8.77
CA SER A 316 35.35 18.97 8.75
C SER A 316 35.99 19.28 7.40
N CYS A 317 35.38 18.88 6.28
CA CYS A 317 36.00 18.98 4.95
C CYS A 317 35.52 20.18 4.12
N ALA A 318 34.38 20.78 4.47
CA ALA A 318 33.78 21.95 3.80
C ALA A 318 33.04 22.86 4.80
N PRO A 319 33.76 23.53 5.74
CA PRO A 319 33.16 24.24 6.87
C PRO A 319 32.31 25.47 6.47
N ASP A 320 32.46 25.97 5.25
CA ASP A 320 31.68 27.05 4.66
C ASP A 320 30.37 26.56 3.94
N LYS A 321 30.17 25.25 3.90
CA LYS A 321 28.99 24.62 3.27
C LYS A 321 28.04 24.06 4.33
N GLN A 322 26.77 23.97 3.97
CA GLN A 322 25.75 23.43 4.87
C GLN A 322 25.21 22.10 4.34
N LEU A 323 25.10 21.12 5.24
CA LEU A 323 24.39 19.87 4.93
C LEU A 323 22.90 20.12 5.06
N ILE A 324 22.14 19.71 4.06
CA ILE A 324 20.69 19.62 4.10
C ILE A 324 20.24 18.19 3.82
N VAL A 325 19.14 17.76 4.40
CA VAL A 325 18.42 16.59 3.93
C VAL A 325 17.54 17.05 2.76
N SER A 326 17.97 16.76 1.53
CA SER A 326 17.35 17.30 0.31
C SER A 326 16.11 16.51 -0.13
N ASN A 327 15.93 15.30 0.40
CA ASN A 327 14.77 14.46 0.09
C ASN A 327 14.60 13.41 1.21
N VAL A 328 13.46 13.41 1.86
CA VAL A 328 13.08 12.43 2.89
C VAL A 328 11.57 12.32 2.96
N GLU A 329 11.10 11.13 3.25
CA GLU A 329 9.68 10.86 3.46
C GLU A 329 9.48 9.82 4.55
N TYR A 330 8.41 9.93 5.31
CA TYR A 330 8.02 8.99 6.35
C TYR A 330 6.55 8.59 6.17
N GLU A 331 6.25 7.34 6.48
CA GLU A 331 4.88 6.85 6.41
C GLU A 331 4.01 7.50 7.48
N ARG A 332 2.81 7.96 7.13
CA ARG A 332 1.74 8.35 8.07
C ARG A 332 0.74 7.23 8.32
N VAL A 333 0.79 6.19 7.51
CA VAL A 333 -0.03 4.98 7.63
C VAL A 333 0.73 3.84 6.94
N ASN A 334 0.71 2.66 7.53
CA ASN A 334 1.27 1.46 6.91
C ASN A 334 0.41 0.22 7.20
N GLU A 335 0.67 -0.86 6.47
CA GLU A 335 -0.08 -2.12 6.62
C GLU A 335 0.04 -2.74 8.03
N ALA A 336 1.16 -2.52 8.71
CA ALA A 336 1.40 -3.00 10.07
C ALA A 336 0.70 -2.16 11.15
N ASN A 337 0.07 -1.06 10.77
CA ASN A 337 -0.59 -0.10 11.68
C ASN A 337 0.34 0.48 12.77
N THR A 338 1.65 0.54 12.47
CA THR A 338 2.68 1.10 13.36
C THR A 338 3.04 2.54 13.02
N ALA A 339 2.73 2.99 11.78
CA ALA A 339 2.89 4.37 11.35
C ALA A 339 1.59 5.14 11.55
N ASN A 340 1.70 6.37 12.04
CA ASN A 340 0.61 7.33 12.14
C ASN A 340 1.18 8.76 12.05
N VAL A 341 0.31 9.77 12.03
CA VAL A 341 0.74 11.18 11.90
C VAL A 341 1.66 11.65 13.03
N TYR A 342 1.61 11.02 14.21
CA TYR A 342 2.49 11.38 15.34
C TYR A 342 3.85 10.73 15.21
N THR A 343 3.93 9.46 14.80
CA THR A 343 5.21 8.81 14.50
C THR A 343 5.91 9.48 13.31
N GLN A 344 5.14 9.92 12.31
CA GLN A 344 5.66 10.73 11.22
C GLN A 344 6.23 12.07 11.74
N ALA A 345 5.52 12.78 12.60
CA ALA A 345 5.99 14.02 13.23
C ALA A 345 7.24 13.80 14.08
N ASP A 346 7.27 12.74 14.91
CA ASP A 346 8.44 12.35 15.71
C ASP A 346 9.68 12.12 14.82
N SER A 347 9.50 11.40 13.71
CA SER A 347 10.58 11.08 12.79
C SER A 347 11.13 12.35 12.12
N ILE A 348 10.27 13.24 11.67
CA ILE A 348 10.67 14.53 11.07
C ILE A 348 11.41 15.39 12.10
N TYR A 349 10.87 15.50 13.34
CA TYR A 349 11.50 16.31 14.40
C TYR A 349 12.90 15.79 14.74
N ASN A 350 13.03 14.49 14.98
CA ASN A 350 14.29 13.86 15.31
C ASN A 350 15.34 14.02 14.19
N LEU A 351 14.90 13.99 12.94
CA LEU A 351 15.78 14.23 11.80
C LEU A 351 16.21 15.70 11.70
N LEU A 352 15.29 16.65 11.92
CA LEU A 352 15.62 18.07 12.01
C LEU A 352 16.67 18.31 13.11
N GLU A 353 16.46 17.73 14.30
CA GLU A 353 17.40 17.83 15.43
C GLU A 353 18.76 17.16 15.14
N ALA A 354 18.78 16.09 14.32
CA ALA A 354 20.02 15.47 13.87
C ALA A 354 20.79 16.31 12.84
N THR A 355 20.06 17.07 12.00
CA THR A 355 20.60 17.84 10.89
C THR A 355 21.05 19.24 11.31
N ILE A 356 20.29 19.90 12.21
CA ILE A 356 20.43 21.33 12.51
C ILE A 356 21.11 21.54 13.87
N ASP A 357 22.08 22.46 13.93
CA ASP A 357 22.62 23.01 15.13
C ASP A 357 23.20 24.45 14.86
N GLU A 358 23.91 25.02 15.82
CA GLU A 358 24.46 26.39 15.69
C GLU A 358 25.49 26.53 14.56
N LYS A 359 26.18 25.44 14.19
CA LYS A 359 27.19 25.43 13.11
C LYS A 359 26.52 25.12 11.75
N ASN A 360 25.62 24.20 11.73
CA ASN A 360 24.90 23.79 10.53
C ASN A 360 23.41 24.14 10.63
N ALA A 361 23.00 25.22 9.99
CA ALA A 361 21.63 25.67 9.91
C ALA A 361 20.88 25.10 8.68
N GLY A 362 21.39 24.03 8.04
CA GLY A 362 20.92 23.54 6.73
C GLY A 362 19.43 23.23 6.67
N GLY A 363 18.98 22.22 7.38
CA GLY A 363 17.55 21.84 7.42
C GLY A 363 17.17 20.66 6.52
N LEU A 364 15.90 20.55 6.16
CA LEU A 364 15.41 19.47 5.32
C LEU A 364 14.31 19.91 4.33
N ILE A 365 14.12 19.11 3.27
CA ILE A 365 13.01 19.17 2.33
C ILE A 365 12.26 17.85 2.42
N TYR A 366 10.97 17.91 2.79
CA TYR A 366 10.10 16.73 2.89
C TYR A 366 9.54 16.39 1.50
N ASN A 367 9.79 15.14 1.05
CA ASN A 367 9.40 14.67 -0.28
C ASN A 367 7.89 14.43 -0.39
N GLU A 368 7.35 14.54 -1.61
CA GLU A 368 5.93 14.31 -1.92
C GLU A 368 4.94 15.00 -0.97
N ALA A 369 5.36 16.09 -0.34
CA ALA A 369 4.59 16.76 0.71
C ALA A 369 3.16 17.12 0.28
N ALA A 370 2.96 17.53 -0.97
CA ALA A 370 1.68 17.93 -1.55
C ALA A 370 1.07 16.89 -2.50
N TYR A 371 1.52 15.64 -2.47
CA TYR A 371 0.95 14.58 -3.31
C TYR A 371 -0.31 14.00 -2.63
N VAL A 372 -1.49 14.54 -2.95
CA VAL A 372 -2.77 14.08 -2.39
C VAL A 372 -3.00 12.61 -2.70
N GLY A 373 -3.15 11.80 -1.65
CA GLY A 373 -3.33 10.35 -1.77
C GLY A 373 -2.06 9.53 -1.59
N SER A 374 -0.90 10.14 -1.49
CA SER A 374 0.30 9.41 -1.04
C SER A 374 0.21 9.13 0.46
N TRP A 375 0.49 7.90 0.85
CA TRP A 375 0.52 7.45 2.25
C TRP A 375 1.65 8.06 3.10
N LYS A 376 2.52 8.84 2.45
CA LYS A 376 3.63 9.59 3.05
C LYS A 376 3.40 11.11 3.05
N SER A 377 2.46 11.60 2.23
CA SER A 377 2.17 13.03 2.07
C SER A 377 1.62 13.68 3.33
N PHE A 378 1.71 15.00 3.40
CA PHE A 378 0.98 15.81 4.38
C PHE A 378 -0.51 16.02 4.04
N PHE A 379 -1.00 15.39 2.99
CA PHE A 379 -2.41 15.45 2.60
C PHE A 379 -2.91 14.05 2.29
N ASP A 380 -4.06 13.69 2.87
CA ASP A 380 -4.69 12.39 2.62
C ASP A 380 -5.40 12.31 1.27
N ASP A 381 -6.12 11.23 1.02
CA ASP A 381 -6.80 10.96 -0.26
C ASP A 381 -7.89 11.99 -0.62
N GLU A 382 -8.44 12.67 0.40
CA GLU A 382 -9.44 13.73 0.25
C GLU A 382 -8.84 15.14 0.28
N GLY A 383 -7.52 15.22 0.39
CA GLY A 383 -6.76 16.47 0.41
C GLY A 383 -6.76 17.18 1.77
N ASP A 384 -7.14 16.49 2.84
CA ASP A 384 -7.10 17.05 4.18
C ASP A 384 -5.68 17.03 4.74
N ALA A 385 -5.24 18.17 5.25
CA ALA A 385 -3.93 18.31 5.86
C ALA A 385 -3.77 17.40 7.08
N GLN A 386 -2.58 16.84 7.25
CA GLN A 386 -2.22 15.99 8.36
C GLN A 386 -1.41 16.77 9.40
N VAL A 387 -1.76 16.62 10.68
CA VAL A 387 -1.18 17.42 11.79
C VAL A 387 0.33 17.22 11.95
N SER A 388 0.92 16.18 11.39
CA SER A 388 2.38 15.99 11.34
C SER A 388 3.13 17.14 10.67
N MET A 389 2.46 17.88 9.76
CA MET A 389 3.04 19.07 9.13
C MET A 389 3.29 20.20 10.15
N ALA A 390 2.55 20.29 11.24
CA ALA A 390 2.73 21.29 12.28
C ALA A 390 4.12 21.24 12.94
N ILE A 391 4.83 20.11 12.80
CA ILE A 391 6.16 19.92 13.40
C ILE A 391 7.16 20.99 12.96
N PHE A 392 7.00 21.53 11.75
CA PHE A 392 7.87 22.62 11.27
C PHE A 392 7.68 23.92 12.04
N ALA A 393 6.46 24.23 12.49
CA ALA A 393 6.21 25.38 13.36
C ALA A 393 6.79 25.13 14.75
N TYR A 394 6.49 23.98 15.36
CA TYR A 394 7.00 23.65 16.69
C TYR A 394 8.53 23.60 16.76
N ALA A 395 9.21 23.06 15.74
CA ALA A 395 10.66 23.07 15.66
C ALA A 395 11.26 24.48 15.65
N GLN A 396 10.51 25.49 15.20
CA GLN A 396 10.89 26.91 15.27
C GLN A 396 10.53 27.57 16.62
N GLY A 397 9.83 26.86 17.49
CA GLY A 397 9.31 27.39 18.76
C GLY A 397 7.99 28.16 18.60
N ASN A 398 7.27 27.97 17.51
CA ASN A 398 5.96 28.53 17.24
C ASN A 398 4.90 27.46 17.48
N GLU A 399 3.79 27.87 18.11
CA GLU A 399 2.61 26.99 18.20
C GLU A 399 1.69 27.26 17.02
N THR A 400 1.02 26.22 16.54
CA THR A 400 -0.03 26.32 15.53
C THR A 400 -1.26 25.53 15.98
N ASP A 401 -2.44 25.87 15.48
CA ASP A 401 -3.66 25.14 15.79
C ASP A 401 -3.62 23.76 15.12
N THR A 402 -3.57 22.70 15.94
CA THR A 402 -3.57 21.31 15.52
C THR A 402 -4.93 20.65 15.72
N SER A 403 -5.99 21.44 15.91
CA SER A 403 -7.36 20.91 15.99
C SER A 403 -7.74 20.23 14.68
N ARG A 404 -8.33 19.04 14.79
CA ARG A 404 -8.71 18.20 13.66
C ARG A 404 -10.21 18.04 13.57
N ASP A 405 -10.71 17.71 12.36
CA ASP A 405 -12.12 17.39 12.19
C ASP A 405 -12.47 16.16 13.05
N PRO A 406 -13.29 16.36 14.10
CA PRO A 406 -13.62 15.30 15.04
C PRO A 406 -14.41 14.16 14.40
N TYR A 407 -15.23 14.48 13.41
CA TYR A 407 -16.07 13.48 12.73
C TYR A 407 -15.23 12.54 11.85
N LYS A 408 -14.12 13.05 11.30
CA LYS A 408 -13.24 12.29 10.45
C LYS A 408 -12.18 11.50 11.23
N TYR A 409 -11.64 12.10 12.28
CA TYR A 409 -10.47 11.54 12.96
C TYR A 409 -10.78 10.95 14.34
N GLY A 410 -12.01 11.03 14.79
CA GLY A 410 -12.42 10.47 16.09
C GLY A 410 -11.84 11.19 17.30
N ASP A 411 -11.30 12.38 17.13
CA ASP A 411 -10.63 13.14 18.18
C ASP A 411 -11.61 13.96 19.04
N ASP A 412 -12.90 13.90 18.73
CA ASP A 412 -13.91 14.73 19.41
C ASP A 412 -14.86 13.90 20.24
N THR A 413 -14.92 14.29 21.48
CA THR A 413 -15.96 13.88 22.42
C THR A 413 -17.35 14.42 22.08
N GLY A 414 -17.48 15.26 21.05
CA GLY A 414 -18.73 15.85 20.57
C GLY A 414 -19.52 15.00 19.58
N LEU A 415 -19.03 13.84 19.16
CA LEU A 415 -19.78 12.93 18.30
C LEU A 415 -21.08 12.52 18.98
N LYS A 416 -22.20 13.01 18.49
CA LYS A 416 -23.51 12.55 18.94
C LYS A 416 -23.63 11.08 18.57
N GLN A 417 -23.80 10.23 19.57
CA GLN A 417 -24.04 8.81 19.36
C GLN A 417 -25.23 8.63 18.41
N GLN A 418 -24.96 8.14 17.22
CA GLN A 418 -25.99 7.82 16.23
C GLN A 418 -26.62 6.48 16.62
N LYS A 419 -27.93 6.47 16.85
CA LYS A 419 -28.65 5.22 17.09
C LYS A 419 -28.75 4.46 15.78
N VAL A 420 -27.93 3.44 15.62
CA VAL A 420 -28.06 2.50 14.49
C VAL A 420 -29.27 1.63 14.71
N THR A 421 -30.29 1.76 13.86
CA THR A 421 -31.48 0.92 13.91
C THR A 421 -31.43 -0.11 12.78
N ILE A 422 -31.23 -1.36 13.14
CA ILE A 422 -31.23 -2.47 12.19
C ILE A 422 -32.57 -3.22 12.30
N LYS A 423 -33.28 -3.35 11.20
CA LYS A 423 -34.50 -4.16 11.15
C LYS A 423 -34.18 -5.62 11.37
N LYS A 424 -34.95 -6.31 12.23
CA LYS A 424 -34.82 -7.75 12.43
C LYS A 424 -34.91 -8.48 11.10
N VAL A 425 -33.94 -9.33 10.80
CA VAL A 425 -33.92 -10.17 9.60
C VAL A 425 -34.99 -11.24 9.77
N LYS A 426 -35.93 -11.28 8.80
CA LYS A 426 -36.99 -12.31 8.78
C LYS A 426 -36.35 -13.70 8.67
N ASN A 427 -36.93 -14.68 9.38
CA ASN A 427 -36.49 -16.06 9.39
C ASN A 427 -35.07 -16.33 9.90
N MET A 428 -34.43 -15.38 10.59
CA MET A 428 -33.22 -15.64 11.32
C MET A 428 -33.57 -16.40 12.59
N SER A 429 -32.91 -17.55 12.79
CA SER A 429 -33.04 -18.41 13.96
C SER A 429 -31.66 -18.62 14.61
N ASP A 430 -31.63 -19.27 15.76
CA ASP A 430 -30.38 -19.61 16.45
C ASP A 430 -29.51 -20.56 15.62
N SER A 431 -30.13 -21.39 14.77
CA SER A 431 -29.44 -22.27 13.83
C SER A 431 -28.89 -21.54 12.57
N THR A 432 -29.27 -20.28 12.35
CA THR A 432 -28.71 -19.50 11.23
C THR A 432 -27.25 -19.25 11.50
N ILE A 433 -26.37 -19.64 10.58
CA ILE A 433 -24.91 -19.45 10.72
C ILE A 433 -24.56 -17.95 10.64
N ARG A 434 -23.96 -17.46 11.71
CA ARG A 434 -23.40 -16.13 11.86
C ARG A 434 -21.94 -16.30 12.24
N GLY A 435 -21.07 -16.38 11.23
CA GLY A 435 -19.70 -16.78 11.40
C GLY A 435 -18.67 -15.74 10.98
N ILE A 436 -17.51 -15.79 11.59
CA ILE A 436 -16.35 -14.95 11.29
C ILE A 436 -15.10 -15.83 11.12
N ASP A 437 -14.27 -15.55 10.10
CA ASP A 437 -12.95 -16.17 9.98
C ASP A 437 -11.96 -15.45 10.90
N ILE A 438 -11.41 -16.18 11.85
CA ILE A 438 -10.43 -15.67 12.84
C ILE A 438 -9.12 -16.44 12.80
N SER A 439 -8.78 -17.03 11.67
CA SER A 439 -7.60 -17.89 11.50
C SER A 439 -6.27 -17.24 11.91
N SER A 440 -6.17 -15.91 11.85
CA SER A 440 -4.98 -15.17 12.28
C SER A 440 -4.96 -14.82 13.79
N TYR A 441 -5.97 -15.23 14.55
CA TYR A 441 -6.12 -14.83 15.96
C TYR A 441 -4.91 -15.16 16.84
N THR A 442 -4.36 -16.38 16.70
CA THR A 442 -3.17 -16.80 17.48
C THR A 442 -1.95 -15.94 17.16
N ALA A 443 -1.75 -15.56 15.90
CA ALA A 443 -0.66 -14.69 15.48
C ALA A 443 -0.83 -13.27 16.03
N LEU A 444 -2.04 -12.71 15.97
CA LEU A 444 -2.37 -11.39 16.52
C LEU A 444 -2.19 -11.38 18.04
N LYS A 445 -2.64 -12.42 18.73
CA LYS A 445 -2.45 -12.58 20.19
C LYS A 445 -0.97 -12.63 20.58
N LYS A 446 -0.14 -13.35 19.81
CA LYS A 446 1.32 -13.38 20.01
C LYS A 446 1.97 -12.02 19.75
N ALA A 447 1.42 -11.22 18.83
CA ALA A 447 1.86 -9.86 18.56
C ALA A 447 1.38 -8.84 19.62
N GLY A 448 0.65 -9.27 20.66
CA GLY A 448 0.20 -8.42 21.75
C GLY A 448 -1.09 -7.64 21.46
N VAL A 449 -1.82 -7.98 20.38
CA VAL A 449 -3.11 -7.34 20.06
C VAL A 449 -4.13 -7.68 21.16
N LYS A 450 -4.79 -6.66 21.66
CA LYS A 450 -5.84 -6.73 22.66
C LYS A 450 -7.20 -6.47 22.04
N TYR A 451 -8.22 -7.09 22.59
CA TYR A 451 -9.60 -6.91 22.17
C TYR A 451 -10.43 -6.36 23.34
N TYR A 452 -11.44 -5.63 23.03
CA TYR A 452 -12.29 -4.95 24.01
C TYR A 452 -13.76 -5.24 23.72
N ASP A 453 -14.56 -5.35 24.76
CA ASP A 453 -16.01 -5.46 24.65
C ASP A 453 -16.68 -4.10 24.33
N ASN A 454 -18.01 -4.11 24.26
CA ASN A 454 -18.77 -2.88 23.92
C ASN A 454 -18.69 -1.80 25.00
N GLU A 455 -18.24 -2.12 26.20
CA GLU A 455 -18.00 -1.21 27.32
C GLU A 455 -16.54 -0.73 27.37
N GLY A 456 -15.69 -1.14 26.43
CA GLY A 456 -14.28 -0.78 26.39
C GLY A 456 -13.39 -1.57 27.36
N LYS A 457 -13.90 -2.65 27.97
CA LYS A 457 -13.14 -3.52 28.88
C LYS A 457 -12.41 -4.57 28.09
N GLU A 458 -11.13 -4.82 28.43
CA GLU A 458 -10.35 -5.88 27.80
C GLU A 458 -11.02 -7.25 27.96
N ALA A 459 -11.25 -7.94 26.86
CA ALA A 459 -11.89 -9.23 26.82
C ALA A 459 -11.27 -10.12 25.72
N SER A 460 -11.47 -11.44 25.82
CA SER A 460 -11.04 -12.32 24.71
C SER A 460 -11.90 -12.05 23.48
N LEU A 461 -11.26 -12.15 22.28
CA LEU A 461 -11.99 -12.01 21.02
C LEU A 461 -13.22 -12.92 20.97
N LEU A 462 -13.09 -14.18 21.41
CA LEU A 462 -14.19 -15.14 21.32
C LEU A 462 -15.35 -14.80 22.25
N LYS A 463 -15.05 -14.20 23.41
CA LYS A 463 -16.09 -13.66 24.28
C LYS A 463 -16.86 -12.53 23.59
N VAL A 464 -16.12 -11.57 23.03
CA VAL A 464 -16.74 -10.42 22.33
C VAL A 464 -17.60 -10.91 21.17
N LEU A 465 -17.11 -11.86 20.38
CA LEU A 465 -17.86 -12.44 19.26
C LEU A 465 -19.15 -13.14 19.71
N SER A 466 -19.05 -13.96 20.78
CA SER A 466 -20.20 -14.68 21.36
C SER A 466 -21.26 -13.69 21.88
N ASP A 467 -20.84 -12.70 22.65
CA ASP A 467 -21.74 -11.68 23.21
C ASP A 467 -22.49 -10.88 22.10
N ASN A 468 -21.87 -10.76 20.93
CA ASN A 468 -22.46 -10.11 19.77
C ASN A 468 -23.16 -11.08 18.77
N GLY A 469 -23.50 -12.28 19.22
CA GLY A 469 -24.34 -13.23 18.49
C GLY A 469 -23.64 -14.05 17.42
N VAL A 470 -22.31 -14.07 17.40
CA VAL A 470 -21.53 -14.96 16.53
C VAL A 470 -21.65 -16.39 17.08
N ASN A 471 -22.09 -17.33 16.23
CA ASN A 471 -22.26 -18.73 16.61
C ASN A 471 -21.35 -19.69 15.83
N TYR A 472 -20.55 -19.18 14.91
CA TYR A 472 -19.56 -19.93 14.15
C TYR A 472 -18.25 -19.15 14.01
N ILE A 473 -17.14 -19.84 14.08
CA ILE A 473 -15.86 -19.34 13.60
C ILE A 473 -15.33 -20.23 12.48
N ARG A 474 -14.63 -19.64 11.53
CA ARG A 474 -13.86 -20.41 10.55
C ARG A 474 -12.40 -20.38 10.92
N ILE A 475 -11.78 -21.55 10.84
CA ILE A 475 -10.34 -21.77 11.03
C ILE A 475 -9.80 -22.42 9.76
N ARG A 476 -8.82 -21.79 9.13
CA ARG A 476 -8.10 -22.36 7.98
C ARG A 476 -7.07 -23.37 8.50
N ILE A 477 -6.94 -24.47 7.77
CA ILE A 477 -5.96 -25.51 8.04
C ILE A 477 -5.05 -25.67 6.81
N TRP A 478 -3.78 -25.39 7.01
CA TRP A 478 -2.69 -25.65 6.08
C TRP A 478 -1.92 -26.87 6.53
N ASN A 479 -1.29 -27.60 5.59
CA ASN A 479 -0.61 -28.84 5.89
C ASN A 479 0.69 -28.62 6.69
N ASP A 480 1.63 -27.86 6.12
CA ASP A 480 2.91 -27.52 6.76
C ASP A 480 3.38 -26.13 6.32
N PRO A 481 2.89 -25.05 6.97
CA PRO A 481 3.13 -23.67 6.56
C PRO A 481 4.51 -23.12 6.98
N TYR A 482 5.52 -23.97 6.98
CA TYR A 482 6.87 -23.60 7.41
C TYR A 482 7.91 -23.89 6.32
N ASN A 483 8.94 -23.05 6.24
CA ASN A 483 10.10 -23.29 5.40
C ASN A 483 11.07 -24.28 6.10
N GLU A 484 12.18 -24.61 5.43
CA GLU A 484 13.20 -25.54 5.95
C GLU A 484 13.86 -25.08 7.27
N LYS A 485 13.78 -23.79 7.59
CA LYS A 485 14.29 -23.21 8.85
C LYS A 485 13.24 -23.17 9.96
N GLY A 486 12.01 -23.64 9.69
CA GLY A 486 10.90 -23.57 10.63
C GLY A 486 10.25 -22.20 10.74
N GLU A 487 10.51 -21.29 9.80
CA GLU A 487 9.88 -19.97 9.73
C GLU A 487 8.54 -20.08 8.98
N THR A 488 7.53 -19.32 9.41
CA THR A 488 6.21 -19.35 8.80
C THR A 488 6.18 -18.62 7.46
N TYR A 489 5.31 -19.04 6.54
CA TYR A 489 5.09 -18.33 5.28
C TYR A 489 4.27 -17.04 5.40
N GLY A 490 3.85 -16.65 6.61
CA GLY A 490 3.04 -15.47 6.87
C GLY A 490 1.54 -15.77 6.96
N GLY A 491 0.73 -14.75 7.17
CA GLY A 491 -0.73 -14.88 7.27
C GLY A 491 -1.22 -15.62 8.53
N GLY A 492 -0.37 -15.74 9.55
CA GLY A 492 -0.59 -16.48 10.79
C GLY A 492 -0.45 -17.99 10.54
N SER A 493 0.46 -18.65 11.01
CA SER A 493 0.83 -20.09 10.85
C SER A 493 -0.27 -21.10 10.48
N ASN A 494 -1.50 -20.87 10.48
CA ASN A 494 -2.70 -21.66 10.13
C ASN A 494 -2.52 -23.20 10.07
N ASP A 495 -1.61 -23.75 10.88
CA ASP A 495 -1.42 -25.17 11.06
C ASP A 495 -2.45 -25.76 12.03
N VAL A 496 -2.46 -27.07 12.15
CA VAL A 496 -3.35 -27.79 13.08
C VAL A 496 -3.19 -27.27 14.51
N LYS A 497 -1.96 -27.01 14.96
CA LYS A 497 -1.66 -26.51 16.31
C LYS A 497 -2.26 -25.14 16.59
N ALA A 498 -2.08 -24.19 15.69
CA ALA A 498 -2.67 -22.86 15.81
C ALA A 498 -4.20 -22.93 15.80
N GLY A 499 -4.77 -23.78 14.96
CA GLY A 499 -6.21 -24.03 14.91
C GLY A 499 -6.77 -24.61 16.20
N LEU A 500 -6.06 -25.57 16.82
CA LEU A 500 -6.47 -26.18 18.09
C LEU A 500 -6.49 -25.17 19.26
N GLU A 501 -5.56 -24.22 19.30
CA GLU A 501 -5.55 -23.14 20.30
C GLU A 501 -6.84 -22.29 20.19
N ILE A 502 -7.25 -21.95 18.98
CA ILE A 502 -8.48 -21.18 18.72
C ILE A 502 -9.72 -22.00 19.09
N ALA A 503 -9.79 -23.25 18.66
CA ALA A 503 -10.95 -24.11 18.89
C ALA A 503 -11.20 -24.41 20.37
N LYS A 504 -10.14 -24.63 21.16
CA LYS A 504 -10.23 -24.79 22.62
C LYS A 504 -10.79 -23.56 23.33
N GLU A 505 -10.47 -22.38 22.83
CA GLU A 505 -11.02 -21.15 23.37
C GLU A 505 -12.49 -20.96 22.93
N ALA A 506 -12.83 -21.29 21.68
CA ALA A 506 -14.19 -21.21 21.14
C ALA A 506 -15.19 -22.12 21.90
N ALA A 507 -14.75 -23.31 22.30
CA ALA A 507 -15.55 -24.25 23.05
C ALA A 507 -16.09 -23.67 24.39
N LYS A 508 -15.34 -22.72 25.01
CA LYS A 508 -15.76 -22.07 26.26
C LYS A 508 -16.98 -21.15 26.06
N TYR A 509 -17.25 -20.76 24.82
CA TYR A 509 -18.31 -19.82 24.48
C TYR A 509 -19.41 -20.45 23.60
N ASN A 510 -19.43 -21.78 23.47
CA ASN A 510 -20.38 -22.54 22.65
C ASN A 510 -20.40 -22.07 21.18
N ILE A 511 -19.26 -21.66 20.65
CA ILE A 511 -19.11 -21.27 19.24
C ILE A 511 -18.70 -22.49 18.43
N LYS A 512 -19.50 -22.83 17.42
CA LYS A 512 -19.18 -23.91 16.48
C LYS A 512 -18.00 -23.56 15.58
N VAL A 513 -17.25 -24.59 15.19
CA VAL A 513 -16.09 -24.44 14.33
C VAL A 513 -16.41 -24.94 12.92
N LEU A 514 -16.04 -24.13 11.92
CA LEU A 514 -15.87 -24.53 10.54
C LEU A 514 -14.37 -24.66 10.26
N LEU A 515 -13.91 -25.90 10.02
CA LEU A 515 -12.53 -26.18 9.62
C LEU A 515 -12.43 -26.11 8.10
N GLY A 516 -11.60 -25.20 7.60
CA GLY A 516 -11.36 -24.99 6.16
C GLY A 516 -10.02 -25.58 5.72
N PHE A 517 -10.04 -26.80 5.20
CA PHE A 517 -8.84 -27.45 4.68
C PHE A 517 -8.44 -26.85 3.33
N HIS A 518 -7.22 -26.36 3.23
CA HIS A 518 -6.68 -25.87 1.97
C HIS A 518 -6.02 -27.00 1.16
N TYR A 519 -5.59 -28.07 1.83
CA TYR A 519 -4.74 -29.13 1.25
C TYR A 519 -3.55 -28.57 0.50
N SER A 520 -2.91 -27.63 1.12
CA SER A 520 -1.73 -26.89 0.66
C SER A 520 -0.94 -26.44 1.88
N ASP A 521 0.34 -26.17 1.72
CA ASP A 521 1.20 -25.63 2.79
C ASP A 521 1.02 -24.14 3.02
N PHE A 522 0.28 -23.48 2.13
CA PHE A 522 -0.01 -22.05 2.19
C PHE A 522 -1.39 -21.76 1.59
N TRP A 523 -1.66 -20.51 1.20
CA TRP A 523 -2.92 -20.14 0.56
C TRP A 523 -3.19 -20.98 -0.69
N ALA A 524 -4.36 -21.60 -0.71
CA ALA A 524 -4.98 -22.12 -1.93
C ALA A 524 -6.03 -21.12 -2.39
N ASP A 525 -5.90 -20.62 -3.60
CA ASP A 525 -6.81 -19.67 -4.25
C ASP A 525 -7.00 -20.05 -5.73
N PRO A 526 -7.92 -19.39 -6.48
CA PRO A 526 -8.18 -19.75 -7.87
C PRO A 526 -6.98 -19.66 -8.82
N ALA A 527 -5.97 -18.88 -8.46
CA ALA A 527 -4.76 -18.75 -9.26
C ALA A 527 -3.63 -19.68 -8.80
N VAL A 528 -3.68 -20.15 -7.55
CA VAL A 528 -2.60 -20.93 -6.93
C VAL A 528 -3.19 -22.04 -6.06
N GLN A 529 -3.10 -23.29 -6.55
CA GLN A 529 -3.54 -24.50 -5.87
C GLN A 529 -2.35 -25.46 -5.74
N LEU A 530 -1.42 -25.12 -4.83
CA LEU A 530 -0.19 -25.91 -4.66
C LEU A 530 -0.46 -27.20 -3.90
N LEU A 531 0.20 -28.27 -4.34
CA LEU A 531 0.24 -29.53 -3.60
C LEU A 531 1.10 -29.36 -2.35
N PRO A 532 0.70 -29.94 -1.18
CA PRO A 532 1.59 -30.00 -0.02
C PRO A 532 2.93 -30.66 -0.36
N LYS A 533 4.03 -30.07 0.09
CA LYS A 533 5.39 -30.60 -0.16
C LYS A 533 5.58 -32.04 0.29
N ALA A 534 4.92 -32.44 1.37
CA ALA A 534 4.96 -33.81 1.90
C ALA A 534 4.32 -34.84 0.94
N TRP A 535 3.38 -34.41 0.09
CA TRP A 535 2.63 -35.29 -0.83
C TRP A 535 3.18 -35.28 -2.26
N GLU A 536 4.21 -34.51 -2.53
CA GLU A 536 4.79 -34.32 -3.87
C GLU A 536 5.24 -35.65 -4.50
N LYS A 537 5.78 -36.57 -3.70
CA LYS A 537 6.17 -37.92 -4.14
C LYS A 537 5.00 -38.77 -4.64
N ASP A 538 3.79 -38.49 -4.17
CA ASP A 538 2.57 -39.25 -4.48
C ASP A 538 1.73 -38.60 -5.59
N ARG A 539 2.16 -37.46 -6.14
CA ARG A 539 1.43 -36.60 -7.12
C ARG A 539 0.72 -37.38 -8.25
N ASN A 540 1.38 -38.39 -8.77
CA ASN A 540 0.87 -39.17 -9.90
C ASN A 540 0.17 -40.49 -9.49
N ASN A 541 -0.07 -40.69 -8.19
CA ASN A 541 -0.74 -41.87 -7.67
C ASN A 541 -2.07 -41.46 -6.99
N GLN A 542 -3.17 -41.60 -7.71
CA GLN A 542 -4.50 -41.17 -7.23
C GLN A 542 -4.89 -41.83 -5.92
N GLU A 543 -4.64 -43.12 -5.75
CA GLU A 543 -4.99 -43.88 -4.55
C GLU A 543 -4.25 -43.35 -3.31
N LYS A 544 -2.93 -43.11 -3.44
CA LYS A 544 -2.14 -42.51 -2.36
C LYS A 544 -2.55 -41.07 -2.08
N MET A 545 -2.87 -40.30 -3.12
CA MET A 545 -3.38 -38.94 -2.91
C MET A 545 -4.70 -38.92 -2.17
N CYS A 546 -5.64 -39.80 -2.51
CA CYS A 546 -6.89 -39.98 -1.77
C CYS A 546 -6.63 -40.40 -0.30
N SER A 547 -5.66 -41.32 -0.08
CA SER A 547 -5.25 -41.71 1.27
C SER A 547 -4.67 -40.52 2.05
N ASN A 548 -3.77 -39.75 1.45
CA ASN A 548 -3.19 -38.57 2.08
C ASN A 548 -4.25 -37.54 2.51
N VAL A 549 -5.24 -37.25 1.63
CA VAL A 549 -6.37 -36.36 1.95
C VAL A 549 -7.20 -36.94 3.09
N TYR A 550 -7.55 -38.21 3.01
CA TYR A 550 -8.38 -38.88 4.02
C TYR A 550 -7.67 -38.87 5.39
N GLU A 551 -6.42 -39.34 5.47
CA GLU A 551 -5.68 -39.47 6.74
C GLU A 551 -5.43 -38.07 7.35
N PHE A 552 -4.97 -37.10 6.59
CA PHE A 552 -4.76 -35.74 7.09
C PHE A 552 -6.05 -35.13 7.64
N THR A 553 -7.17 -35.32 6.92
CA THR A 553 -8.47 -34.81 7.37
C THR A 553 -8.90 -35.52 8.65
N LYS A 554 -8.83 -36.87 8.69
CA LYS A 554 -9.19 -37.68 9.81
C LYS A 554 -8.39 -37.34 11.06
N GLU A 555 -7.07 -37.39 10.97
CA GLU A 555 -6.15 -37.09 12.09
C GLU A 555 -6.36 -35.67 12.65
N THR A 556 -6.61 -34.69 11.77
CA THR A 556 -6.94 -33.34 12.21
C THR A 556 -8.27 -33.27 12.93
N LEU A 557 -9.32 -33.91 12.39
CA LEU A 557 -10.65 -33.92 13.03
C LEU A 557 -10.64 -34.64 14.39
N GLU A 558 -9.92 -35.73 14.50
CA GLU A 558 -9.73 -36.44 15.78
C GLU A 558 -9.07 -35.54 16.83
N GLN A 559 -7.99 -34.83 16.47
CA GLN A 559 -7.33 -33.87 17.36
C GLN A 559 -8.26 -32.73 17.81
N PHE A 560 -9.05 -32.18 16.91
CA PHE A 560 -10.01 -31.11 17.25
C PHE A 560 -11.14 -31.63 18.14
N LYS A 561 -11.64 -32.83 17.89
CA LYS A 561 -12.64 -33.50 18.72
C LYS A 561 -12.11 -33.79 20.13
N ASP A 562 -10.90 -34.33 20.23
CA ASP A 562 -10.24 -34.58 21.50
C ASP A 562 -9.94 -33.29 22.29
N ALA A 563 -9.74 -32.19 21.57
CA ALA A 563 -9.60 -30.86 22.17
C ALA A 563 -10.94 -30.23 22.63
N GLY A 564 -12.08 -30.93 22.45
CA GLY A 564 -13.40 -30.45 22.81
C GLY A 564 -14.03 -29.44 21.88
N ALA A 565 -13.57 -29.34 20.63
CA ALA A 565 -14.14 -28.44 19.62
C ALA A 565 -15.54 -28.94 19.19
N ASP A 566 -16.52 -28.02 19.12
CA ASP A 566 -17.82 -28.27 18.48
C ASP A 566 -17.70 -28.06 16.98
N ILE A 567 -17.32 -29.12 16.26
CA ILE A 567 -17.12 -29.07 14.79
C ILE A 567 -18.47 -29.13 14.11
N GLY A 568 -18.98 -28.00 13.66
CA GLY A 568 -20.29 -27.91 12.98
C GLY A 568 -20.20 -28.03 11.46
N MET A 569 -19.02 -27.78 10.86
CA MET A 569 -18.82 -27.85 9.42
C MET A 569 -17.35 -28.06 9.07
N VAL A 570 -17.11 -28.83 8.01
CA VAL A 570 -15.78 -29.03 7.43
C VAL A 570 -15.79 -28.66 5.96
N GLN A 571 -14.96 -27.74 5.58
CA GLN A 571 -14.76 -27.32 4.19
C GLN A 571 -13.62 -28.12 3.57
N VAL A 572 -13.91 -28.91 2.56
CA VAL A 572 -12.98 -29.76 1.81
C VAL A 572 -12.50 -29.00 0.58
N GLY A 573 -11.27 -28.52 0.61
CA GLY A 573 -10.71 -27.64 -0.40
C GLY A 573 -11.10 -26.16 -0.23
N ASN A 574 -10.26 -25.24 -0.73
CA ASN A 574 -10.52 -23.79 -0.68
C ASN A 574 -10.46 -23.16 -2.07
N GLU A 575 -11.57 -22.49 -2.45
CA GLU A 575 -11.68 -21.73 -3.71
C GLU A 575 -11.26 -22.54 -4.96
N ILE A 576 -11.78 -23.75 -5.05
CA ILE A 576 -11.35 -24.76 -6.03
C ILE A 576 -11.96 -24.57 -7.43
N SER A 577 -12.47 -23.37 -7.76
CA SER A 577 -13.13 -23.10 -9.07
C SER A 577 -12.28 -23.41 -10.29
N GLN A 578 -10.96 -23.28 -10.18
CA GLN A 578 -10.00 -23.46 -11.26
C GLN A 578 -9.09 -24.68 -11.08
N GLY A 579 -9.21 -25.38 -9.94
CA GLY A 579 -8.40 -26.53 -9.65
C GLY A 579 -8.20 -26.81 -8.15
N MET A 580 -7.46 -27.87 -7.82
CA MET A 580 -7.13 -28.29 -6.46
C MET A 580 -5.80 -29.06 -6.45
N MET A 581 -4.98 -28.88 -5.42
CA MET A 581 -3.78 -29.70 -5.14
C MET A 581 -2.87 -29.90 -6.36
N GLY A 582 -2.51 -28.83 -7.04
CA GLY A 582 -1.65 -28.85 -8.23
C GLY A 582 -2.35 -29.22 -9.54
N ILE A 583 -3.61 -29.63 -9.48
CA ILE A 583 -4.43 -29.90 -10.68
C ILE A 583 -5.13 -28.59 -11.04
N MET A 584 -4.77 -28.02 -12.20
CA MET A 584 -5.35 -26.75 -12.68
C MET A 584 -5.88 -26.93 -14.10
N HIS A 585 -6.90 -26.14 -14.47
CA HIS A 585 -7.37 -26.12 -15.87
C HIS A 585 -6.24 -25.71 -16.83
N ARG A 586 -6.24 -26.25 -18.05
CA ARG A 586 -5.24 -25.94 -19.08
C ARG A 586 -5.83 -25.59 -20.43
N THR A 587 -6.83 -26.35 -20.86
CA THR A 587 -7.37 -26.32 -22.22
C THR A 587 -8.80 -25.82 -22.30
N LYS A 588 -9.54 -25.84 -21.20
CA LYS A 588 -10.93 -25.41 -21.11
C LYS A 588 -11.08 -24.15 -20.26
N ALA A 589 -12.27 -23.59 -20.23
CA ALA A 589 -12.58 -22.37 -19.47
C ALA A 589 -12.44 -22.55 -17.95
N ASN A 590 -12.63 -23.78 -17.46
CA ASN A 590 -12.41 -24.16 -16.06
C ASN A 590 -12.07 -25.66 -15.97
N VAL A 591 -11.59 -26.10 -14.81
CA VAL A 591 -11.14 -27.48 -14.58
C VAL A 591 -12.28 -28.50 -14.67
N TRP A 592 -13.50 -28.09 -14.36
CA TRP A 592 -14.69 -28.96 -14.35
C TRP A 592 -15.15 -29.40 -15.74
N GLN A 593 -14.70 -28.71 -16.79
CA GLN A 593 -14.86 -29.10 -18.19
C GLN A 593 -13.79 -30.08 -18.71
N GLU A 594 -12.77 -30.35 -17.89
CA GLU A 594 -11.69 -31.28 -18.20
C GLU A 594 -11.90 -32.58 -17.40
N GLU A 595 -12.65 -33.55 -17.97
CA GLU A 595 -13.14 -34.74 -17.26
C GLU A 595 -12.03 -35.51 -16.53
N GLU A 596 -10.88 -35.74 -17.18
CA GLU A 596 -9.73 -36.42 -16.56
C GLU A 596 -9.27 -35.74 -15.25
N LYS A 597 -9.37 -34.41 -15.19
CA LYS A 597 -8.94 -33.64 -14.03
C LYS A 597 -10.04 -33.54 -12.99
N SER A 598 -11.29 -33.33 -13.43
CA SER A 598 -12.41 -33.24 -12.52
C SER A 598 -12.62 -34.55 -11.76
N VAL A 599 -12.50 -35.72 -12.43
CA VAL A 599 -12.58 -37.04 -11.78
C VAL A 599 -11.51 -37.20 -10.67
N LEU A 600 -10.28 -36.72 -10.90
CA LEU A 600 -9.24 -36.75 -9.88
C LEU A 600 -9.59 -35.86 -8.69
N ILE A 601 -10.01 -34.62 -8.93
CA ILE A 601 -10.41 -33.68 -7.87
C ILE A 601 -11.60 -34.24 -7.11
N ASP A 602 -12.61 -34.77 -7.80
CA ASP A 602 -13.81 -35.33 -7.19
C ASP A 602 -13.49 -36.53 -6.32
N SER A 603 -12.49 -37.34 -6.69
CA SER A 603 -11.99 -38.43 -5.82
C SER A 603 -11.35 -37.91 -4.53
N TYR A 604 -10.62 -36.79 -4.57
CA TYR A 604 -10.05 -36.15 -3.39
C TYR A 604 -11.12 -35.53 -2.49
N LEU A 605 -12.13 -34.88 -3.09
CA LEU A 605 -13.28 -34.35 -2.36
C LEU A 605 -14.02 -35.47 -1.61
N ASN A 606 -14.28 -36.60 -2.29
CA ASN A 606 -14.89 -37.77 -1.66
C ASN A 606 -14.02 -38.39 -0.55
N ALA A 607 -12.69 -38.39 -0.70
CA ALA A 607 -11.80 -38.87 0.35
C ALA A 607 -11.88 -37.99 1.62
N GLY A 608 -11.87 -36.68 1.46
CA GLY A 608 -12.06 -35.74 2.57
C GLY A 608 -13.44 -35.85 3.20
N ALA A 609 -14.50 -35.92 2.39
CA ALA A 609 -15.89 -36.06 2.85
C ALA A 609 -16.06 -37.36 3.68
N ARG A 610 -15.49 -38.49 3.23
CA ARG A 610 -15.52 -39.75 3.95
C ARG A 610 -14.90 -39.62 5.35
N ALA A 611 -13.73 -38.96 5.46
CA ALA A 611 -13.10 -38.74 6.78
C ALA A 611 -14.03 -37.92 7.70
N VAL A 612 -14.72 -36.91 7.16
CA VAL A 612 -15.69 -36.11 7.94
C VAL A 612 -16.85 -36.96 8.41
N ARG A 613 -17.46 -37.78 7.53
CA ARG A 613 -18.60 -38.63 7.87
C ARG A 613 -18.24 -39.67 8.95
N GLU A 614 -17.03 -40.18 8.91
CA GLU A 614 -16.54 -41.17 9.89
C GLU A 614 -16.19 -40.55 11.25
N CYS A 615 -15.52 -39.39 11.27
CA CYS A 615 -15.02 -38.79 12.52
C CYS A 615 -16.04 -37.92 13.24
N VAL A 616 -16.81 -37.11 12.44
CA VAL A 616 -17.75 -36.11 12.95
C VAL A 616 -19.06 -36.14 12.13
N PRO A 617 -19.84 -37.21 12.22
CA PRO A 617 -20.99 -37.48 11.34
C PRO A 617 -22.07 -36.38 11.36
N ASP A 618 -22.15 -35.60 12.43
CA ASP A 618 -23.10 -34.49 12.58
C ASP A 618 -22.60 -33.19 11.94
N ALA A 619 -21.34 -33.13 11.53
CA ALA A 619 -20.78 -31.95 10.86
C ALA A 619 -21.19 -31.92 9.38
N LEU A 620 -21.45 -30.72 8.88
CA LEU A 620 -21.74 -30.51 7.46
C LEU A 620 -20.45 -30.57 6.64
N VAL A 621 -20.50 -31.24 5.50
CA VAL A 621 -19.42 -31.19 4.50
C VAL A 621 -19.68 -30.04 3.53
N ALA A 622 -18.72 -29.13 3.40
CA ALA A 622 -18.81 -27.98 2.49
C ALA A 622 -17.75 -28.05 1.38
N ILE A 623 -18.15 -27.72 0.15
CA ILE A 623 -17.24 -27.45 -0.96
C ILE A 623 -17.28 -25.96 -1.27
N HIS A 624 -16.13 -25.37 -1.60
CA HIS A 624 -15.97 -23.92 -1.67
C HIS A 624 -15.42 -23.45 -3.03
N LEU A 625 -16.21 -22.62 -3.72
CA LEU A 625 -15.83 -21.93 -4.95
C LEU A 625 -15.67 -20.42 -4.70
N ASP A 626 -14.78 -19.75 -5.44
CA ASP A 626 -14.48 -18.31 -5.30
C ASP A 626 -15.34 -17.38 -6.17
N THR A 627 -16.06 -17.92 -7.10
CA THR A 627 -16.69 -17.18 -8.20
C THR A 627 -18.19 -16.95 -7.98
N LEU A 628 -18.70 -15.90 -8.64
CA LEU A 628 -20.16 -15.71 -8.87
C LEU A 628 -20.55 -16.08 -10.31
N ASN A 629 -19.65 -16.69 -11.09
CA ASN A 629 -19.92 -17.13 -12.44
C ASN A 629 -20.77 -18.41 -12.46
N LEU A 630 -22.01 -18.25 -12.87
CA LEU A 630 -22.99 -19.35 -12.89
C LEU A 630 -22.57 -20.53 -13.78
N SER A 631 -21.80 -20.32 -14.85
CA SER A 631 -21.37 -21.42 -15.73
C SER A 631 -20.39 -22.35 -14.99
N ILE A 632 -19.46 -21.82 -14.20
CA ILE A 632 -18.53 -22.63 -13.42
C ILE A 632 -19.28 -23.49 -12.38
N TYR A 633 -20.31 -22.92 -11.73
CA TYR A 633 -21.16 -23.71 -10.82
C TYR A 633 -21.89 -24.86 -11.54
N LYS A 634 -22.40 -24.61 -12.75
CA LYS A 634 -23.08 -25.66 -13.54
C LYS A 634 -22.09 -26.76 -13.90
N ASP A 635 -20.92 -26.39 -14.41
CA ASP A 635 -19.90 -27.36 -14.80
C ASP A 635 -19.42 -28.20 -13.61
N ALA A 636 -19.15 -27.55 -12.47
CA ALA A 636 -18.76 -28.22 -11.24
C ALA A 636 -19.85 -29.16 -10.72
N MET A 637 -21.11 -28.70 -10.63
CA MET A 637 -22.22 -29.51 -10.13
C MET A 637 -22.52 -30.72 -11.05
N ASN A 638 -22.36 -30.57 -12.38
CA ASN A 638 -22.49 -31.68 -13.30
C ASN A 638 -21.39 -32.73 -13.10
N ALA A 639 -20.15 -32.30 -12.85
CA ALA A 639 -19.03 -33.20 -12.52
C ALA A 639 -19.32 -33.94 -11.19
N TRP A 640 -19.68 -33.20 -10.15
CA TRP A 640 -19.98 -33.76 -8.82
C TRP A 640 -21.17 -34.73 -8.82
N GLU A 641 -22.22 -34.47 -9.65
CA GLU A 641 -23.32 -35.39 -9.80
C GLU A 641 -22.87 -36.68 -10.51
N ARG A 642 -22.07 -36.57 -11.57
CA ARG A 642 -21.47 -37.69 -12.29
C ARG A 642 -20.66 -38.58 -11.36
N ASP A 643 -19.78 -37.97 -10.56
CA ASP A 643 -18.80 -38.66 -9.72
C ASP A 643 -19.26 -38.87 -8.27
N LYS A 644 -20.54 -38.55 -8.00
CA LYS A 644 -21.24 -38.75 -6.72
C LYS A 644 -20.45 -38.11 -5.55
N VAL A 645 -20.06 -36.87 -5.71
CA VAL A 645 -19.35 -36.13 -4.64
C VAL A 645 -20.31 -35.89 -3.48
N ASP A 646 -19.85 -36.31 -2.28
CA ASP A 646 -20.64 -36.19 -1.05
C ASP A 646 -20.41 -34.81 -0.40
N TYR A 647 -21.43 -33.97 -0.39
CA TYR A 647 -21.43 -32.67 0.28
C TYR A 647 -22.84 -32.21 0.68
N ASP A 648 -22.91 -31.38 1.73
CA ASP A 648 -24.16 -30.78 2.23
C ASP A 648 -24.27 -29.31 1.85
N VAL A 649 -23.13 -28.59 1.77
CA VAL A 649 -23.08 -27.14 1.63
C VAL A 649 -22.21 -26.74 0.46
N LEU A 650 -22.74 -25.86 -0.39
CA LEU A 650 -21.97 -25.16 -1.41
C LEU A 650 -21.58 -23.77 -0.90
N GLY A 651 -20.30 -23.58 -0.60
CA GLY A 651 -19.70 -22.32 -0.20
C GLY A 651 -19.34 -21.46 -1.41
N SER A 652 -19.51 -20.16 -1.26
CA SER A 652 -19.15 -19.20 -2.31
C SER A 652 -18.46 -18.00 -1.69
N SER A 653 -17.28 -17.64 -2.19
CA SER A 653 -16.69 -16.33 -1.95
C SER A 653 -17.43 -15.28 -2.76
N SER A 654 -17.85 -14.20 -2.10
CA SER A 654 -18.54 -13.08 -2.75
C SER A 654 -17.80 -11.79 -2.46
N TYR A 655 -17.11 -11.30 -3.47
CA TYR A 655 -16.31 -10.07 -3.43
C TYR A 655 -17.08 -8.95 -4.14
N ALA A 656 -18.03 -8.32 -3.44
CA ALA A 656 -18.87 -7.27 -4.01
C ALA A 656 -18.04 -6.12 -4.60
N PHE A 657 -16.94 -5.78 -3.96
CA PHE A 657 -15.99 -4.76 -4.41
C PHE A 657 -15.36 -5.12 -5.77
N TRP A 658 -14.88 -6.35 -5.93
CA TRP A 658 -14.19 -6.78 -7.15
C TRP A 658 -15.14 -7.14 -8.28
N ALA A 659 -16.31 -7.70 -7.95
CA ALA A 659 -17.26 -8.18 -8.95
C ALA A 659 -18.22 -7.08 -9.45
N GLY A 660 -18.24 -5.90 -8.83
CA GLY A 660 -19.18 -4.81 -9.18
C GLY A 660 -20.66 -5.19 -9.02
N LYS A 661 -20.96 -6.25 -8.27
CA LYS A 661 -22.30 -6.78 -8.05
C LYS A 661 -22.54 -6.91 -6.56
N ASN A 662 -23.61 -6.28 -6.07
CA ASN A 662 -24.04 -6.51 -4.71
C ASN A 662 -24.61 -7.94 -4.55
N PRO A 663 -24.66 -8.50 -3.33
CA PRO A 663 -25.19 -9.84 -3.08
C PRO A 663 -26.63 -10.06 -3.54
N HIS A 664 -27.41 -8.97 -3.72
CA HIS A 664 -28.79 -9.04 -4.23
C HIS A 664 -28.88 -9.13 -5.76
N GLY A 665 -27.83 -8.73 -6.49
CA GLY A 665 -27.78 -8.81 -7.95
C GLY A 665 -27.46 -10.21 -8.49
N ALA A 666 -26.97 -11.12 -7.66
CA ALA A 666 -26.83 -12.52 -7.98
C ALA A 666 -28.18 -13.21 -7.75
N SER A 667 -29.07 -13.16 -8.74
CA SER A 667 -30.31 -13.92 -8.66
C SER A 667 -29.99 -15.42 -8.74
N TRP A 668 -30.01 -16.09 -7.61
CA TRP A 668 -29.90 -17.52 -7.47
C TRP A 668 -31.25 -18.21 -7.83
N ARG A 669 -31.85 -17.85 -8.94
CA ARG A 669 -32.90 -18.64 -9.50
C ARG A 669 -32.28 -19.74 -10.36
N SER A 670 -31.91 -20.84 -9.73
CA SER A 670 -31.63 -22.08 -10.45
C SER A 670 -32.95 -22.73 -10.81
N PRO A 671 -33.25 -23.01 -12.09
CA PRO A 671 -34.23 -24.00 -12.43
C PRO A 671 -33.62 -25.37 -12.10
N ALA A 672 -34.23 -26.08 -11.17
CA ALA A 672 -33.88 -27.46 -10.80
C ALA A 672 -32.44 -27.69 -10.31
N ALA A 673 -32.09 -27.12 -9.16
CA ALA A 673 -31.03 -27.71 -8.37
C ALA A 673 -31.58 -28.95 -7.62
N PRO A 674 -30.84 -30.07 -7.55
CA PRO A 674 -31.17 -31.13 -6.62
C PRO A 674 -31.30 -30.51 -5.23
N ARG A 675 -32.16 -31.05 -4.40
CA ARG A 675 -32.52 -30.49 -3.09
C ARG A 675 -31.27 -30.20 -2.26
N ILE A 676 -30.79 -28.94 -2.30
CA ILE A 676 -29.75 -28.45 -1.38
C ILE A 676 -30.41 -28.44 0.00
N ARG A 677 -29.98 -29.34 0.89
CA ARG A 677 -30.55 -29.49 2.24
C ARG A 677 -30.24 -28.34 3.19
N GLN A 678 -29.34 -27.42 2.81
CA GLN A 678 -28.86 -26.33 3.68
C GLN A 678 -28.69 -24.99 2.94
N PRO A 679 -28.74 -23.84 3.65
CA PRO A 679 -28.56 -22.52 3.05
C PRO A 679 -27.13 -22.28 2.58
N LYS A 680 -26.99 -21.54 1.51
CA LYS A 680 -25.71 -21.11 0.95
C LYS A 680 -24.93 -20.28 1.98
N VAL A 681 -23.70 -20.67 2.29
CA VAL A 681 -22.79 -19.85 3.09
C VAL A 681 -22.17 -18.80 2.18
N ARG A 682 -22.58 -17.55 2.32
CA ARG A 682 -21.95 -16.39 1.67
C ARG A 682 -20.92 -15.78 2.64
N ARG A 683 -19.76 -15.44 2.14
CA ARG A 683 -18.72 -14.80 2.95
C ARG A 683 -18.42 -13.38 2.49
N PRO A 684 -18.14 -12.45 3.41
CA PRO A 684 -17.47 -11.20 3.08
C PRO A 684 -16.02 -11.48 2.64
N ALA A 685 -15.47 -10.56 1.85
CA ALA A 685 -14.12 -10.68 1.33
C ALA A 685 -13.08 -10.78 2.46
N PRO A 686 -12.13 -11.71 2.39
CA PRO A 686 -10.89 -11.57 3.13
C PRO A 686 -10.12 -10.37 2.56
N HIS A 687 -9.34 -9.72 3.40
CA HIS A 687 -8.47 -8.62 3.01
C HIS A 687 -7.65 -8.99 1.76
N ALA A 688 -7.53 -8.04 0.83
CA ALA A 688 -6.82 -8.22 -0.42
C ALA A 688 -5.39 -8.72 -0.16
N TYR A 689 -5.10 -9.93 -0.63
CA TYR A 689 -3.75 -10.45 -0.63
C TYR A 689 -2.96 -9.73 -1.73
N ASN A 690 -1.92 -9.00 -1.36
CA ASN A 690 -1.04 -8.35 -2.33
C ASN A 690 -0.35 -9.42 -3.18
N ARG A 691 -0.74 -9.52 -4.44
CA ARG A 691 0.01 -10.31 -5.42
C ARG A 691 1.33 -9.60 -5.70
N HIS A 692 2.43 -10.17 -5.26
CA HIS A 692 3.75 -9.74 -5.71
C HIS A 692 3.86 -9.85 -7.25
N PRO A 693 4.40 -8.83 -7.94
CA PRO A 693 4.58 -8.89 -9.38
C PRO A 693 5.62 -9.98 -9.73
N ARG A 694 5.26 -10.87 -10.64
CA ARG A 694 6.20 -11.81 -11.24
C ARG A 694 7.27 -11.03 -11.99
N SER A 695 8.54 -11.14 -11.58
CA SER A 695 9.68 -10.64 -12.33
C SER A 695 9.70 -11.32 -13.73
N LYS A 696 9.76 -10.51 -14.78
CA LYS A 696 9.96 -10.98 -16.15
C LYS A 696 11.35 -11.63 -16.25
N ARG A 697 11.40 -12.94 -16.44
CA ARG A 697 12.63 -13.64 -16.86
C ARG A 697 12.98 -13.20 -18.27
N GLN A 698 14.13 -12.55 -18.42
CA GLN A 698 14.79 -12.44 -19.71
C GLN A 698 15.22 -13.84 -20.18
N LYS A 699 14.87 -14.18 -21.41
CA LYS A 699 15.37 -15.36 -22.10
C LYS A 699 16.81 -15.09 -22.55
N ASN A 700 17.77 -15.75 -21.96
CA ASN A 700 19.00 -16.08 -22.67
C ASN A 700 19.25 -17.58 -22.51
N GLY A 701 19.45 -18.23 -23.66
CA GLY A 701 19.55 -19.66 -23.75
C GLY A 701 20.96 -20.18 -23.43
N SER A 702 20.98 -21.34 -22.89
CA SER A 702 21.77 -22.53 -23.24
C SER A 702 21.95 -23.44 -22.02
N GLY A 703 21.46 -24.68 -22.16
CA GLY A 703 22.17 -25.86 -21.67
C GLY A 703 21.90 -26.37 -20.27
N ALA A 704 21.18 -27.50 -20.24
CA ALA A 704 21.13 -28.60 -19.27
C ALA A 704 20.18 -28.46 -18.04
N PRO A 705 19.57 -29.59 -17.66
CA PRO A 705 18.39 -29.54 -16.75
C PRO A 705 18.84 -29.76 -15.32
N ASP A 706 18.58 -28.74 -14.48
CA ASP A 706 18.61 -28.92 -13.05
C ASP A 706 17.23 -28.51 -12.44
N ALA A 707 16.87 -29.25 -11.43
CA ALA A 707 15.60 -29.18 -10.75
C ALA A 707 15.21 -27.75 -10.31
N PRO A 708 13.93 -27.40 -10.27
CA PRO A 708 13.52 -26.06 -9.88
C PRO A 708 13.64 -25.87 -8.37
N CYS A 709 14.72 -25.24 -7.94
CA CYS A 709 14.73 -24.53 -6.65
C CYS A 709 13.83 -23.33 -6.75
N CYS A 710 12.69 -23.35 -6.06
CA CYS A 710 11.89 -22.17 -5.80
C CYS A 710 12.66 -21.28 -4.80
N ALA A 711 13.47 -20.36 -5.33
CA ALA A 711 13.99 -19.26 -4.52
C ALA A 711 12.89 -18.22 -4.37
N PHE A 712 12.24 -18.22 -3.21
CA PHE A 712 11.48 -17.07 -2.73
C PHE A 712 12.48 -16.03 -2.22
N SER A 713 12.68 -14.95 -2.97
CA SER A 713 13.38 -13.80 -2.41
C SER A 713 12.44 -13.10 -1.43
N GLN A 714 12.76 -13.18 -0.16
CA GLN A 714 12.26 -12.25 0.84
C GLN A 714 12.88 -10.89 0.53
N ASN A 715 12.09 -9.95 0.04
CA ASN A 715 12.38 -8.55 0.27
C ASN A 715 11.55 -8.13 1.48
N ASN A 716 12.23 -8.10 2.61
CA ASN A 716 11.85 -7.30 3.75
C ASN A 716 12.08 -5.84 3.38
N THR A 717 11.07 -5.09 3.24
CA THR A 717 10.87 -3.74 3.78
C THR A 717 9.38 -3.45 3.71
#